data_fac865d970b08f819b894484296eff4c
#
_entry.id   fac865d970b08f819b894484296eff4c
#
_cell.length_a   1.000
_cell.length_b   1.000
_cell.length_c   1.000
_cell.angle_alpha   90.00
_cell.angle_beta   90.00
_cell.angle_gamma   90.00
#
_symmetry.space_group_name_H-M   'P 1'
#
loop_
_entity.id
_entity.type
_entity.pdbx_description
1 polymer ?
#
loop_
_entity_poly.entity_id
_entity_poly.type
_entity_poly.pdbx_seq_one_letter_code
_entity_poly.pdbx_strand_id
1 'polypeptide(L)'
;MTLKLDIQQKNLSEQEIATLKEMRRQCARRILLSTSLAASGHPGGSLSSLDMLLVAYGMIRHDPHRPRWDGRDRFVESIGHISPGVYSVLAEYGYFTEDDFLSGFRRTGSGFPGHVESIVPGVEWDTGNLGQGLSTAVGMAQAFKVKGQDKRVFCLMGDGEHQKGQITEAVRYAHKYRLDNLTVLVDRNHLQICGRTDDVMPQSIGKLYEALGWKVVRLKDGHDYQAIFNTFSAAYQNNSGVPTVILARTVMGKGISFMENLAKYHGSPLSPDLLADGLKELGFDNDFEFWQEQRRKPVRTDTIMEPRADFPKANRGEPILYESDTLTDNRSAYGNALLGLAEANNFKGKPPVITGVSCDLEGSVKMGAFHKHSPGGYFEAGIQEHHSAGMSGAMSCEDLVTFFSTFGVFAVSEVYNQNRLNDFNHTNLKIVATHLGLDVGEDGPTHQCIDYLGLFKNLFRFSVFMPADPNQTDRIVRFIATEPGNHFVGMGRSKTPVITTQDGAPFYGTDYTFVPGRADWLRRGTEATLITYGALTPACIDAWKILRDEGHSVGVLNMASLLPLDVDSLVEAAEIGPILTVEDHHVQTGLGASASVVLMELGRVVPLRRLGVSHYASSGKPAELYAEQGLDAASIADSVTQLIG
;
A
#
# COMPACT_ATOMS: atom_id res chain seq x y z
N MET A 1 30.22 -17.02 -12.97
CA MET A 1 29.61 -17.90 -11.95
C MET A 1 29.16 -17.00 -10.81
N THR A 2 27.89 -17.02 -10.47
CA THR A 2 27.34 -16.23 -9.36
C THR A 2 27.89 -16.76 -8.03
N LEU A 3 28.44 -15.92 -7.18
CA LEU A 3 28.94 -16.32 -5.86
C LEU A 3 27.78 -16.85 -5.00
N LYS A 4 27.94 -18.04 -4.43
CA LYS A 4 27.00 -18.61 -3.47
C LYS A 4 27.77 -19.02 -2.22
N LEU A 5 27.36 -18.47 -1.09
CA LEU A 5 27.95 -18.71 0.22
C LEU A 5 27.13 -19.76 0.96
N ASP A 6 27.76 -20.81 1.44
CA ASP A 6 27.08 -21.83 2.22
C ASP A 6 26.88 -21.35 3.67
N ILE A 7 25.65 -21.13 4.06
CA ILE A 7 25.29 -20.69 5.42
C ILE A 7 25.67 -21.68 6.54
N GLN A 8 26.02 -22.91 6.18
CA GLN A 8 26.46 -23.94 7.14
C GLN A 8 27.96 -23.91 7.37
N GLN A 9 28.73 -23.25 6.49
CA GLN A 9 30.16 -23.14 6.69
C GLN A 9 30.52 -22.22 7.86
N LYS A 10 31.65 -22.51 8.51
CA LYS A 10 32.04 -21.76 9.71
C LYS A 10 32.80 -20.48 9.36
N ASN A 11 33.59 -20.51 8.29
CA ASN A 11 34.36 -19.37 7.82
C ASN A 11 34.33 -19.30 6.30
N LEU A 12 34.43 -18.07 5.78
CA LEU A 12 34.68 -17.86 4.36
C LEU A 12 36.07 -18.33 3.99
N SER A 13 36.26 -18.93 2.83
CA SER A 13 37.56 -19.22 2.25
C SER A 13 38.25 -17.93 1.77
N GLU A 14 39.59 -17.98 1.64
CA GLU A 14 40.35 -16.87 1.07
C GLU A 14 39.86 -16.51 -0.35
N GLN A 15 39.47 -17.52 -1.13
CA GLN A 15 38.91 -17.31 -2.48
C GLN A 15 37.57 -16.59 -2.46
N GLU A 16 36.65 -16.93 -1.54
CA GLU A 16 35.38 -16.25 -1.39
C GLU A 16 35.56 -14.79 -0.97
N ILE A 17 36.48 -14.53 -0.03
CA ILE A 17 36.83 -13.17 0.39
C ILE A 17 37.45 -12.38 -0.78
N ALA A 18 38.33 -12.99 -1.56
CA ALA A 18 38.93 -12.35 -2.73
C ALA A 18 37.88 -12.03 -3.80
N THR A 19 36.93 -12.94 -4.03
CA THR A 19 35.80 -12.74 -4.93
C THR A 19 34.92 -11.59 -4.47
N LEU A 20 34.53 -11.55 -3.18
CA LEU A 20 33.73 -10.45 -2.61
C LEU A 20 34.41 -9.08 -2.75
N LYS A 21 35.76 -9.04 -2.55
CA LYS A 21 36.53 -7.80 -2.75
C LYS A 21 36.51 -7.33 -4.20
N GLU A 22 36.61 -8.25 -5.16
CA GLU A 22 36.55 -7.91 -6.57
C GLU A 22 35.11 -7.46 -6.97
N MET A 23 34.08 -8.21 -6.55
CA MET A 23 32.69 -7.82 -6.76
C MET A 23 32.41 -6.42 -6.20
N ARG A 24 32.89 -6.12 -4.99
CA ARG A 24 32.80 -4.80 -4.38
C ARG A 24 33.44 -3.71 -5.24
N ARG A 25 34.62 -3.97 -5.77
CA ARG A 25 35.36 -3.04 -6.61
C ARG A 25 34.58 -2.70 -7.90
N GLN A 26 33.99 -3.72 -8.55
CA GLN A 26 33.15 -3.57 -9.74
C GLN A 26 31.87 -2.80 -9.41
N CYS A 27 31.20 -3.15 -8.31
CA CYS A 27 29.98 -2.44 -7.88
C CYS A 27 30.27 -0.98 -7.52
N ALA A 28 31.37 -0.68 -6.84
CA ALA A 28 31.77 0.69 -6.51
C ALA A 28 31.99 1.53 -7.78
N ARG A 29 32.67 0.96 -8.80
CA ARG A 29 32.80 1.61 -10.13
C ARG A 29 31.43 1.93 -10.72
N ARG A 30 30.50 0.97 -10.75
CA ARG A 30 29.13 1.18 -11.29
C ARG A 30 28.36 2.24 -10.51
N ILE A 31 28.50 2.31 -9.19
CA ILE A 31 27.87 3.34 -8.35
C ILE A 31 28.36 4.73 -8.74
N LEU A 32 29.69 4.91 -8.86
CA LEU A 32 30.29 6.18 -9.25
C LEU A 32 29.86 6.59 -10.66
N LEU A 33 29.98 5.69 -11.63
CA LEU A 33 29.60 5.93 -13.02
C LEU A 33 28.12 6.27 -13.15
N SER A 34 27.22 5.43 -12.62
CA SER A 34 25.77 5.62 -12.79
C SER A 34 25.29 6.95 -12.23
N THR A 35 25.78 7.34 -11.05
CA THR A 35 25.39 8.61 -10.41
C THR A 35 25.98 9.83 -11.14
N SER A 36 27.23 9.74 -11.59
CA SER A 36 27.89 10.82 -12.36
C SER A 36 27.28 10.99 -13.76
N LEU A 37 27.00 9.88 -14.46
CA LEU A 37 26.33 9.89 -15.78
C LEU A 37 24.92 10.49 -15.72
N ALA A 38 24.20 10.24 -14.63
CA ALA A 38 22.89 10.81 -14.40
C ALA A 38 22.95 12.24 -13.81
N ALA A 39 24.14 12.72 -13.42
CA ALA A 39 24.34 13.94 -12.62
C ALA A 39 23.39 14.01 -11.39
N SER A 40 23.03 12.85 -10.86
CA SER A 40 22.05 12.69 -9.78
C SER A 40 22.13 11.29 -9.16
N GLY A 41 21.96 11.18 -7.85
CA GLY A 41 21.94 9.90 -7.13
C GLY A 41 22.60 9.97 -5.76
N HIS A 42 22.65 8.83 -5.07
CA HIS A 42 23.11 8.74 -3.69
C HIS A 42 24.32 7.77 -3.57
N PRO A 43 25.53 8.20 -3.99
CA PRO A 43 26.69 7.31 -3.98
C PRO A 43 27.16 6.95 -2.57
N GLY A 44 27.09 7.87 -1.60
CA GLY A 44 27.67 7.67 -0.27
C GLY A 44 27.02 6.52 0.50
N GLY A 45 25.68 6.49 0.60
CA GLY A 45 24.93 5.41 1.24
C GLY A 45 25.04 4.09 0.47
N SER A 46 25.07 4.16 -0.87
CA SER A 46 25.29 2.99 -1.73
C SER A 46 26.62 2.30 -1.45
N LEU A 47 27.71 3.07 -1.31
CA LEU A 47 29.03 2.54 -0.95
C LEU A 47 29.11 2.05 0.50
N SER A 48 28.31 2.65 1.40
CA SER A 48 28.24 2.28 2.82
C SER A 48 27.62 0.88 3.01
N SER A 49 26.52 0.59 2.32
CA SER A 49 25.76 -0.66 2.46
C SER A 49 26.30 -1.81 1.61
N LEU A 50 27.25 -1.54 0.71
CA LEU A 50 27.64 -2.44 -0.38
C LEU A 50 28.15 -3.80 0.09
N ASP A 51 28.99 -3.83 1.11
CA ASP A 51 29.58 -5.08 1.62
C ASP A 51 28.51 -5.99 2.25
N MET A 52 27.54 -5.40 2.95
CA MET A 52 26.41 -6.14 3.52
C MET A 52 25.48 -6.69 2.41
N LEU A 53 25.21 -5.90 1.38
CA LEU A 53 24.38 -6.34 0.24
C LEU A 53 25.05 -7.52 -0.49
N LEU A 54 26.35 -7.44 -0.78
CA LEU A 54 27.09 -8.51 -1.46
C LEU A 54 27.03 -9.82 -0.68
N VAL A 55 27.28 -9.79 0.63
CA VAL A 55 27.22 -10.99 1.46
C VAL A 55 25.78 -11.50 1.56
N ALA A 56 24.79 -10.62 1.73
CA ALA A 56 23.39 -11.01 1.84
C ALA A 56 22.90 -11.74 0.58
N TYR A 57 23.12 -11.18 -0.60
CA TYR A 57 22.75 -11.83 -1.87
C TYR A 57 23.55 -13.12 -2.14
N GLY A 58 24.76 -13.26 -1.61
CA GLY A 58 25.50 -14.52 -1.63
C GLY A 58 24.87 -15.63 -0.78
N MET A 59 24.05 -15.27 0.22
CA MET A 59 23.51 -16.21 1.22
C MET A 59 22.03 -16.53 1.03
N ILE A 60 21.21 -15.56 0.62
CA ILE A 60 19.75 -15.75 0.48
C ILE A 60 19.40 -16.67 -0.70
N ARG A 61 18.25 -17.30 -0.61
CA ARG A 61 17.71 -18.09 -1.73
C ARG A 61 17.13 -17.15 -2.77
N HIS A 62 17.76 -17.09 -3.92
CA HIS A 62 17.28 -16.34 -5.09
C HIS A 62 17.73 -17.01 -6.41
N ASP A 63 17.11 -16.60 -7.51
CA ASP A 63 17.47 -17.07 -8.85
C ASP A 63 17.36 -15.89 -9.84
N PRO A 64 18.46 -15.34 -10.34
CA PRO A 64 18.45 -14.19 -11.24
C PRO A 64 17.75 -14.45 -12.57
N HIS A 65 17.70 -15.73 -13.03
CA HIS A 65 16.96 -16.10 -14.25
C HIS A 65 15.45 -16.28 -14.02
N ARG A 66 15.01 -16.35 -12.76
CA ARG A 66 13.62 -16.43 -12.34
C ARG A 66 13.39 -15.47 -11.17
N PRO A 67 13.44 -14.13 -11.41
CA PRO A 67 13.40 -13.13 -10.34
C PRO A 67 12.18 -13.23 -9.42
N ARG A 68 11.07 -13.78 -9.92
CA ARG A 68 9.83 -14.02 -9.16
C ARG A 68 9.62 -15.47 -8.72
N TRP A 69 10.68 -16.29 -8.74
CA TRP A 69 10.56 -17.65 -8.21
C TRP A 69 9.98 -17.64 -6.79
N ASP A 70 8.88 -18.37 -6.57
CA ASP A 70 8.18 -18.34 -5.29
C ASP A 70 9.05 -18.84 -4.13
N GLY A 71 9.92 -19.83 -4.35
CA GLY A 71 10.80 -20.38 -3.31
C GLY A 71 11.92 -19.46 -2.80
N ARG A 72 12.06 -18.24 -3.35
CA ARG A 72 13.08 -17.27 -2.91
C ARG A 72 12.77 -16.68 -1.55
N ASP A 73 13.81 -16.29 -0.82
CA ASP A 73 13.69 -15.37 0.31
C ASP A 73 13.31 -13.97 -0.16
N ARG A 74 13.04 -13.04 0.75
CA ARG A 74 12.74 -11.65 0.41
C ARG A 74 13.79 -10.72 0.98
N PHE A 75 14.19 -9.75 0.19
CA PHE A 75 15.10 -8.70 0.61
C PHE A 75 14.46 -7.33 0.32
N VAL A 76 14.12 -6.59 1.37
CA VAL A 76 13.45 -5.27 1.27
C VAL A 76 14.47 -4.18 1.57
N GLU A 77 14.71 -3.31 0.61
CA GLU A 77 15.56 -2.13 0.75
C GLU A 77 14.71 -0.93 1.21
N SER A 78 14.56 -0.73 2.53
CA SER A 78 13.78 0.39 3.11
C SER A 78 14.34 1.75 2.71
N ILE A 79 15.67 1.84 2.57
CA ILE A 79 16.40 3.03 2.10
C ILE A 79 16.51 3.05 0.56
N GLY A 80 15.39 3.17 -0.12
CA GLY A 80 15.31 3.05 -1.59
C GLY A 80 16.24 3.98 -2.38
N HIS A 81 16.72 5.05 -1.78
CA HIS A 81 17.66 5.98 -2.41
C HIS A 81 19.05 5.38 -2.70
N ILE A 82 19.43 4.26 -2.04
CA ILE A 82 20.68 3.53 -2.37
C ILE A 82 20.53 2.67 -3.63
N SER A 83 19.57 2.94 -4.49
CA SER A 83 19.34 2.23 -5.76
C SER A 83 20.60 2.02 -6.60
N PRO A 84 21.61 2.95 -6.68
CA PRO A 84 22.87 2.67 -7.38
C PRO A 84 23.63 1.47 -6.80
N GLY A 85 23.63 1.33 -5.48
CA GLY A 85 24.25 0.19 -4.78
C GLY A 85 23.50 -1.11 -5.03
N VAL A 86 22.18 -1.09 -4.86
CA VAL A 86 21.31 -2.25 -5.08
C VAL A 86 21.41 -2.74 -6.52
N TYR A 87 21.26 -1.86 -7.50
CA TYR A 87 21.35 -2.25 -8.91
C TYR A 87 22.74 -2.74 -9.31
N SER A 88 23.80 -2.17 -8.72
CA SER A 88 25.16 -2.67 -8.94
C SER A 88 25.34 -4.11 -8.44
N VAL A 89 24.78 -4.43 -7.28
CA VAL A 89 24.82 -5.80 -6.71
C VAL A 89 23.95 -6.75 -7.53
N LEU A 90 22.75 -6.36 -7.91
CA LEU A 90 21.87 -7.19 -8.73
C LEU A 90 22.49 -7.50 -10.11
N ALA A 91 23.15 -6.51 -10.74
CA ALA A 91 23.90 -6.74 -11.98
C ALA A 91 25.06 -7.73 -11.76
N GLU A 92 25.78 -7.63 -10.65
CA GLU A 92 26.89 -8.55 -10.30
C GLU A 92 26.41 -9.98 -10.06
N TYR A 93 25.19 -10.12 -9.50
CA TYR A 93 24.54 -11.42 -9.33
C TYR A 93 23.79 -11.91 -10.58
N GLY A 94 23.81 -11.17 -11.71
CA GLY A 94 23.36 -11.62 -13.02
C GLY A 94 21.87 -11.43 -13.30
N TYR A 95 21.18 -10.52 -12.61
CA TYR A 95 19.77 -10.19 -12.88
C TYR A 95 19.58 -9.42 -14.19
N PHE A 96 20.57 -8.61 -14.54
CA PHE A 96 20.65 -7.82 -15.79
C PHE A 96 22.12 -7.44 -16.06
N THR A 97 22.39 -6.86 -17.22
CA THR A 97 23.75 -6.51 -17.60
C THR A 97 24.18 -5.13 -17.06
N GLU A 98 25.48 -4.90 -16.98
CA GLU A 98 26.04 -3.58 -16.66
C GLU A 98 25.59 -2.53 -17.68
N ASP A 99 25.51 -2.91 -18.97
CA ASP A 99 25.07 -2.01 -20.05
C ASP A 99 23.62 -1.55 -19.82
N ASP A 100 22.71 -2.47 -19.46
CA ASP A 100 21.32 -2.12 -19.15
C ASP A 100 21.24 -1.08 -18.03
N PHE A 101 22.01 -1.31 -16.95
CA PHE A 101 22.00 -0.42 -15.79
C PHE A 101 22.66 0.93 -16.07
N LEU A 102 23.90 0.98 -16.55
CA LEU A 102 24.63 2.24 -16.73
C LEU A 102 24.04 3.11 -17.82
N SER A 103 23.57 2.50 -18.91
CA SER A 103 22.90 3.25 -19.98
C SER A 103 21.51 3.72 -19.57
N GLY A 104 20.84 3.01 -18.66
CA GLY A 104 19.44 3.24 -18.27
C GLY A 104 19.23 4.09 -17.01
N PHE A 105 20.15 4.09 -16.05
CA PHE A 105 19.91 4.70 -14.73
C PHE A 105 19.40 6.14 -14.78
N ARG A 106 18.23 6.38 -14.16
CA ARG A 106 17.53 7.68 -14.13
C ARG A 106 17.27 8.30 -15.50
N ARG A 107 16.98 7.47 -16.51
CA ARG A 107 16.50 7.95 -17.81
C ARG A 107 15.00 7.70 -17.95
N THR A 108 14.30 8.67 -18.54
CA THR A 108 12.87 8.54 -18.87
C THR A 108 12.62 7.31 -19.74
N GLY A 109 11.66 6.47 -19.35
CA GLY A 109 11.30 5.24 -20.04
C GLY A 109 12.23 4.05 -19.75
N SER A 110 13.25 4.21 -18.91
CA SER A 110 14.14 3.12 -18.48
C SER A 110 13.57 2.32 -17.33
N GLY A 111 13.97 1.04 -17.23
CA GLY A 111 13.70 0.16 -16.10
C GLY A 111 14.59 0.39 -14.87
N PHE A 112 15.38 1.48 -14.80
CA PHE A 112 16.29 1.75 -13.68
C PHE A 112 16.01 3.11 -13.01
N PRO A 113 14.96 3.20 -12.20
CA PRO A 113 14.55 4.43 -11.53
C PRO A 113 15.52 4.89 -10.44
N GLY A 114 15.34 6.10 -9.96
CA GLY A 114 16.23 6.73 -8.99
C GLY A 114 16.12 6.24 -7.56
N HIS A 115 15.04 5.54 -7.23
CA HIS A 115 14.83 4.75 -6.01
C HIS A 115 14.52 3.31 -6.41
N VAL A 116 14.61 2.38 -5.49
CA VAL A 116 14.35 0.98 -5.82
C VAL A 116 12.87 0.78 -6.13
N GLU A 117 12.57 0.12 -7.25
CA GLU A 117 11.21 -0.20 -7.69
C GLU A 117 11.16 -1.65 -8.21
N SER A 118 10.05 -2.34 -7.99
CA SER A 118 9.82 -3.74 -8.32
C SER A 118 9.74 -4.05 -9.83
N ILE A 119 9.80 -3.01 -10.66
CA ILE A 119 10.02 -3.14 -12.11
C ILE A 119 11.45 -3.57 -12.43
N VAL A 120 12.39 -3.44 -11.49
CA VAL A 120 13.78 -3.91 -11.63
C VAL A 120 13.85 -5.37 -11.18
N PRO A 121 14.35 -6.29 -12.01
CA PRO A 121 14.51 -7.69 -11.63
C PRO A 121 15.32 -7.83 -10.33
N GLY A 122 14.76 -8.54 -9.34
CA GLY A 122 15.42 -8.78 -8.05
C GLY A 122 15.04 -7.79 -6.95
N VAL A 123 14.31 -6.72 -7.24
CA VAL A 123 13.72 -5.81 -6.25
C VAL A 123 12.34 -6.34 -5.84
N GLU A 124 12.08 -6.40 -4.53
CA GLU A 124 10.84 -6.97 -3.98
C GLU A 124 9.72 -5.93 -3.80
N TRP A 125 10.07 -4.68 -3.53
CA TRP A 125 9.10 -3.65 -3.16
C TRP A 125 9.59 -2.25 -3.55
N ASP A 126 8.68 -1.43 -4.05
CA ASP A 126 8.94 -0.02 -4.33
C ASP A 126 9.10 0.75 -3.03
N THR A 127 10.25 1.36 -2.81
CA THR A 127 10.52 2.18 -1.63
C THR A 127 11.01 3.57 -2.01
N GLY A 128 11.10 4.45 -1.03
CA GLY A 128 11.49 5.86 -1.22
C GLY A 128 10.98 6.72 -0.09
N ASN A 129 9.83 6.36 0.46
CA ASN A 129 9.27 6.97 1.67
C ASN A 129 9.91 6.29 2.89
N LEU A 130 10.96 6.90 3.44
CA LEU A 130 11.72 6.35 4.56
C LEU A 130 10.84 5.92 5.73
N GLY A 131 11.21 4.81 6.37
CA GLY A 131 10.53 4.24 7.54
C GLY A 131 9.34 3.35 7.24
N GLN A 132 9.03 3.04 5.97
CA GLN A 132 7.91 2.18 5.59
C GLN A 132 8.33 0.75 5.20
N GLY A 133 9.56 0.56 4.73
CA GLY A 133 10.05 -0.75 4.28
C GLY A 133 10.03 -1.83 5.36
N LEU A 134 10.20 -1.46 6.63
CA LEU A 134 10.09 -2.43 7.73
C LEU A 134 8.65 -2.96 7.87
N SER A 135 7.62 -2.13 7.70
CA SER A 135 6.22 -2.59 7.71
C SER A 135 5.97 -3.60 6.58
N THR A 136 6.52 -3.35 5.41
CA THR A 136 6.49 -4.28 4.27
C THR A 136 7.18 -5.61 4.59
N ALA A 137 8.40 -5.57 5.11
CA ALA A 137 9.15 -6.77 5.50
C ALA A 137 8.42 -7.58 6.58
N VAL A 138 7.79 -6.92 7.55
CA VAL A 138 6.94 -7.55 8.55
C VAL A 138 5.74 -8.24 7.90
N GLY A 139 5.09 -7.60 6.93
CA GLY A 139 3.97 -8.19 6.19
C GLY A 139 4.35 -9.47 5.44
N MET A 140 5.47 -9.45 4.72
CA MET A 140 6.01 -10.64 4.04
C MET A 140 6.36 -11.75 5.04
N ALA A 141 7.05 -11.41 6.14
CA ALA A 141 7.43 -12.37 7.19
C ALA A 141 6.20 -13.00 7.87
N GLN A 142 5.16 -12.19 8.13
CA GLN A 142 3.89 -12.66 8.68
C GLN A 142 3.18 -13.61 7.71
N ALA A 143 3.13 -13.28 6.43
CA ALA A 143 2.51 -14.12 5.40
C ALA A 143 3.20 -15.50 5.32
N PHE A 144 4.53 -15.54 5.31
CA PHE A 144 5.27 -16.81 5.28
C PHE A 144 5.02 -17.65 6.54
N LYS A 145 5.00 -17.01 7.69
CA LYS A 145 4.72 -17.69 8.96
C LYS A 145 3.31 -18.30 9.00
N VAL A 146 2.32 -17.55 8.54
CA VAL A 146 0.91 -18.00 8.43
C VAL A 146 0.77 -19.17 7.45
N LYS A 147 1.50 -19.11 6.32
CA LYS A 147 1.51 -20.17 5.31
C LYS A 147 2.38 -21.37 5.69
N GLY A 148 3.10 -21.33 6.83
CA GLY A 148 4.04 -22.37 7.25
C GLY A 148 5.22 -22.54 6.30
N GLN A 149 5.62 -21.48 5.60
CA GLN A 149 6.73 -21.50 4.63
C GLN A 149 8.05 -21.14 5.31
N ASP A 150 9.08 -21.95 5.06
CA ASP A 150 10.45 -21.67 5.52
C ASP A 150 11.14 -20.68 4.58
N LYS A 151 10.66 -19.43 4.60
CA LYS A 151 11.27 -18.30 3.87
C LYS A 151 11.76 -17.26 4.87
N ARG A 152 12.89 -16.66 4.56
CA ARG A 152 13.49 -15.59 5.36
C ARG A 152 13.19 -14.24 4.72
N VAL A 153 13.06 -13.23 5.56
CA VAL A 153 12.90 -11.84 5.11
C VAL A 153 14.02 -11.00 5.73
N PHE A 154 14.72 -10.29 4.88
CA PHE A 154 15.72 -9.30 5.28
C PHE A 154 15.19 -7.90 4.95
N CYS A 155 15.46 -6.95 5.84
CA CYS A 155 15.13 -5.53 5.62
C CYS A 155 16.38 -4.68 5.85
N LEU A 156 16.91 -4.07 4.80
CA LEU A 156 18.02 -3.13 4.93
C LEU A 156 17.49 -1.73 5.21
N MET A 157 17.94 -1.16 6.31
CA MET A 157 17.51 0.15 6.81
C MET A 157 18.71 1.05 7.06
N GLY A 158 18.50 2.36 6.97
CA GLY A 158 19.45 3.37 7.44
C GLY A 158 19.21 3.77 8.89
N ASP A 159 20.22 4.30 9.55
CA ASP A 159 20.10 4.81 10.92
C ASP A 159 19.23 6.08 10.99
N GLY A 160 19.28 6.94 9.97
CA GLY A 160 18.48 8.16 9.92
C GLY A 160 16.97 7.91 9.82
N GLU A 161 16.51 6.89 9.09
CA GLU A 161 15.07 6.62 8.96
C GLU A 161 14.41 6.12 10.24
N HIS A 162 15.19 5.63 11.22
CA HIS A 162 14.70 5.23 12.54
C HIS A 162 14.06 6.37 13.33
N GLN A 163 14.15 7.60 12.87
CA GLN A 163 13.43 8.76 13.40
C GLN A 163 11.91 8.71 13.09
N LYS A 164 11.46 7.82 12.19
CA LYS A 164 10.04 7.67 11.85
C LYS A 164 9.31 6.79 12.87
N GLY A 165 8.16 7.30 13.37
CA GLY A 165 7.33 6.58 14.36
C GLY A 165 6.82 5.22 13.89
N GLN A 166 6.46 5.07 12.63
CA GLN A 166 5.98 3.82 12.03
C GLN A 166 6.96 2.65 12.21
N ILE A 167 8.27 2.90 12.30
CA ILE A 167 9.25 1.85 12.59
C ILE A 167 8.98 1.22 13.95
N THR A 168 8.65 2.04 14.96
CA THR A 168 8.35 1.54 16.32
C THR A 168 7.07 0.71 16.34
N GLU A 169 6.08 1.06 15.53
CA GLU A 169 4.86 0.26 15.31
C GLU A 169 5.23 -1.13 14.76
N ALA A 170 6.00 -1.18 13.68
CA ALA A 170 6.44 -2.42 13.05
C ALA A 170 7.28 -3.30 13.99
N VAL A 171 8.18 -2.69 14.79
CA VAL A 171 9.01 -3.40 15.77
C VAL A 171 8.16 -4.07 16.86
N ARG A 172 7.14 -3.38 17.40
CA ARG A 172 6.20 -3.95 18.37
C ARG A 172 5.42 -5.13 17.78
N TYR A 173 4.88 -4.95 16.58
CA TYR A 173 4.11 -5.99 15.90
C TYR A 173 4.94 -7.25 15.65
N ALA A 174 6.14 -7.10 15.10
CA ALA A 174 7.01 -8.23 14.81
C ALA A 174 7.38 -9.04 16.07
N HIS A 175 7.59 -8.36 17.21
CA HIS A 175 7.80 -9.04 18.50
C HIS A 175 6.54 -9.78 18.97
N LYS A 176 5.36 -9.11 18.93
CA LYS A 176 4.07 -9.72 19.32
C LYS A 176 3.82 -11.03 18.58
N TYR A 177 4.04 -11.04 17.27
CA TYR A 177 3.79 -12.19 16.42
C TYR A 177 5.00 -13.12 16.25
N ARG A 178 6.09 -12.86 17.01
CA ARG A 178 7.28 -13.73 17.11
C ARG A 178 7.90 -14.01 15.75
N LEU A 179 8.10 -12.99 14.92
CA LEU A 179 8.59 -13.11 13.55
C LEU A 179 10.11 -13.35 13.52
N ASP A 180 10.53 -14.54 13.94
CA ASP A 180 11.95 -14.97 13.93
C ASP A 180 12.52 -15.26 12.54
N ASN A 181 11.66 -15.27 11.53
CA ASN A 181 12.03 -15.30 10.11
C ASN A 181 12.35 -13.90 9.53
N LEU A 182 12.28 -12.85 10.34
CA LEU A 182 12.63 -11.47 9.98
C LEU A 182 13.98 -11.06 10.58
N THR A 183 14.88 -10.56 9.73
CA THR A 183 16.15 -9.95 10.11
C THR A 183 16.25 -8.53 9.56
N VAL A 184 16.47 -7.57 10.43
CA VAL A 184 16.72 -6.16 10.07
C VAL A 184 18.22 -5.91 10.06
N LEU A 185 18.72 -5.32 8.97
CA LEU A 185 20.10 -4.88 8.80
C LEU A 185 20.12 -3.35 8.85
N VAL A 186 20.84 -2.76 9.79
CA VAL A 186 20.95 -1.30 9.90
C VAL A 186 22.33 -0.84 9.43
N ASP A 187 22.34 -0.10 8.32
CA ASP A 187 23.53 0.66 7.89
C ASP A 187 23.71 1.85 8.84
N ARG A 188 24.59 1.68 9.82
CA ARG A 188 24.83 2.68 10.85
C ARG A 188 26.11 3.48 10.53
N ASN A 189 26.03 4.32 9.52
CA ASN A 189 27.12 5.20 9.09
C ASN A 189 27.12 6.56 9.82
N HIS A 190 26.12 6.82 10.67
CA HIS A 190 25.96 8.04 11.46
C HIS A 190 25.76 9.34 10.67
N LEU A 191 25.41 9.24 9.38
CA LEU A 191 25.22 10.41 8.52
C LEU A 191 23.87 10.36 7.78
N GLN A 192 23.27 11.50 7.68
CA GLN A 192 22.12 11.78 6.84
C GLN A 192 22.36 13.09 6.07
N ILE A 193 21.44 13.50 5.19
CA ILE A 193 21.65 14.65 4.29
C ILE A 193 22.01 15.96 5.02
N CYS A 194 21.46 16.16 6.22
CA CYS A 194 21.71 17.37 7.03
C CYS A 194 22.93 17.26 7.97
N GLY A 195 23.69 16.15 7.92
CA GLY A 195 24.87 15.95 8.77
C GLY A 195 24.78 14.68 9.63
N ARG A 196 25.35 14.73 10.83
CA ARG A 196 25.36 13.58 11.73
C ARG A 196 23.96 13.29 12.29
N THR A 197 23.58 12.01 12.33
CA THR A 197 22.29 11.60 12.87
C THR A 197 22.11 12.01 14.33
N ASP A 198 23.18 11.98 15.13
CA ASP A 198 23.14 12.37 16.54
C ASP A 198 22.95 13.89 16.72
N ASP A 199 23.35 14.71 15.75
CA ASP A 199 23.16 16.17 15.78
C ASP A 199 21.76 16.56 15.28
N VAL A 200 21.22 15.82 14.31
CA VAL A 200 19.90 16.11 13.74
C VAL A 200 18.78 15.63 14.66
N MET A 201 18.84 14.36 15.09
CA MET A 201 17.86 13.76 16.00
C MET A 201 18.50 12.60 16.75
N PRO A 202 19.04 12.82 17.96
CA PRO A 202 19.73 11.80 18.73
C PRO A 202 18.78 10.68 19.16
N GLN A 203 19.19 9.45 18.94
CA GLN A 203 18.42 8.26 19.34
C GLN A 203 19.32 7.06 19.62
N SER A 204 18.85 6.15 20.45
CA SER A 204 19.54 4.90 20.73
C SER A 204 18.80 3.72 20.08
N ILE A 205 19.08 3.47 18.79
CA ILE A 205 18.42 2.42 18.00
C ILE A 205 18.50 1.07 18.74
N GLY A 206 19.67 0.65 19.19
CA GLY A 206 19.83 -0.62 19.88
C GLY A 206 18.99 -0.75 21.15
N LYS A 207 18.92 0.29 21.97
CA LYS A 207 18.09 0.30 23.18
C LYS A 207 16.60 0.25 22.85
N LEU A 208 16.17 0.89 21.77
CA LEU A 208 14.79 0.83 21.29
C LEU A 208 14.38 -0.61 20.99
N TYR A 209 15.16 -1.31 20.17
CA TYR A 209 14.89 -2.71 19.80
C TYR A 209 14.97 -3.65 21.00
N GLU A 210 15.98 -3.47 21.90
CA GLU A 210 16.11 -4.23 23.15
C GLU A 210 14.88 -4.07 24.05
N ALA A 211 14.42 -2.83 24.24
CA ALA A 211 13.23 -2.52 25.06
C ALA A 211 11.93 -3.11 24.48
N LEU A 212 11.87 -3.30 23.16
CA LEU A 212 10.74 -3.91 22.46
C LEU A 212 10.95 -5.41 22.20
N GLY A 213 11.91 -6.04 22.89
CA GLY A 213 12.06 -7.50 22.95
C GLY A 213 12.75 -8.16 21.76
N TRP A 214 13.46 -7.41 20.91
CA TRP A 214 14.21 -7.98 19.80
C TRP A 214 15.61 -8.45 20.21
N LYS A 215 16.14 -9.43 19.48
CA LYS A 215 17.54 -9.82 19.55
C LYS A 215 18.39 -8.76 18.84
N VAL A 216 19.23 -8.05 19.58
CA VAL A 216 20.11 -7.01 19.03
C VAL A 216 21.53 -7.53 18.90
N VAL A 217 22.05 -7.52 17.68
CA VAL A 217 23.44 -7.90 17.35
C VAL A 217 24.18 -6.64 16.91
N ARG A 218 25.35 -6.38 17.51
CA ARG A 218 26.19 -5.24 17.16
C ARG A 218 27.38 -5.71 16.35
N LEU A 219 27.37 -5.44 15.05
CA LEU A 219 28.47 -5.71 14.15
C LEU A 219 29.44 -4.52 14.19
N LYS A 220 30.65 -4.74 14.73
CA LYS A 220 31.63 -3.67 14.98
C LYS A 220 32.22 -3.08 13.70
N ASP A 221 32.33 -3.88 12.65
CA ASP A 221 32.78 -3.47 11.32
C ASP A 221 31.87 -4.09 10.26
N GLY A 222 31.04 -3.24 9.65
CA GLY A 222 30.12 -3.60 8.57
C GLY A 222 30.82 -3.75 7.21
N HIS A 223 32.15 -3.73 7.17
CA HIS A 223 32.99 -3.95 5.98
C HIS A 223 33.89 -5.19 6.10
N ASP A 224 33.87 -5.89 7.24
CA ASP A 224 34.54 -7.16 7.43
C ASP A 224 33.66 -8.33 6.95
N TYR A 225 33.99 -8.90 5.80
CA TYR A 225 33.21 -9.98 5.18
C TYR A 225 33.01 -11.20 6.08
N GLN A 226 34.02 -11.59 6.82
CA GLN A 226 33.91 -12.73 7.72
C GLN A 226 32.95 -12.43 8.88
N ALA A 227 33.04 -11.24 9.46
CA ALA A 227 32.16 -10.82 10.54
C ALA A 227 30.70 -10.63 10.06
N ILE A 228 30.49 -10.06 8.85
CA ILE A 228 29.20 -9.94 8.20
C ILE A 228 28.62 -11.35 7.99
N PHE A 229 29.35 -12.24 7.34
CA PHE A 229 28.91 -13.60 7.03
C PHE A 229 28.48 -14.36 8.28
N ASN A 230 29.32 -14.38 9.33
CA ASN A 230 29.01 -15.08 10.57
C ASN A 230 27.76 -14.54 11.25
N THR A 231 27.61 -13.20 11.25
CA THR A 231 26.46 -12.54 11.85
C THR A 231 25.17 -12.85 11.08
N PHE A 232 25.23 -12.80 9.75
CA PHE A 232 24.10 -13.08 8.89
C PHE A 232 23.69 -14.56 8.91
N SER A 233 24.68 -15.48 8.90
CA SER A 233 24.42 -16.91 9.03
C SER A 233 23.68 -17.24 10.35
N ALA A 234 24.12 -16.65 11.46
CA ALA A 234 23.48 -16.83 12.75
C ALA A 234 22.04 -16.24 12.80
N ALA A 235 21.79 -15.14 12.06
CA ALA A 235 20.47 -14.55 11.93
C ALA A 235 19.57 -15.35 10.98
N TYR A 236 20.11 -15.82 9.87
CA TYR A 236 19.40 -16.66 8.90
C TYR A 236 18.88 -17.97 9.53
N GLN A 237 19.68 -18.57 10.42
CA GLN A 237 19.33 -19.81 11.12
C GLN A 237 18.47 -19.57 12.38
N ASN A 238 18.05 -18.32 12.65
CA ASN A 238 17.26 -17.99 13.83
C ASN A 238 15.89 -18.67 13.80
N ASN A 239 15.55 -19.39 14.88
CA ASN A 239 14.26 -20.03 15.09
C ASN A 239 13.79 -19.89 16.56
N SER A 240 14.24 -18.82 17.21
CA SER A 240 13.98 -18.60 18.66
C SER A 240 12.59 -18.02 18.98
N GLY A 241 11.81 -17.67 17.97
CA GLY A 241 10.58 -16.89 18.13
C GLY A 241 10.81 -15.41 18.43
N VAL A 242 12.05 -14.89 18.21
CA VAL A 242 12.40 -13.49 18.44
C VAL A 242 13.03 -12.93 17.17
N PRO A 243 12.51 -11.83 16.60
CA PRO A 243 13.12 -11.19 15.44
C PRO A 243 14.51 -10.61 15.78
N THR A 244 15.36 -10.48 14.75
CA THR A 244 16.75 -10.05 14.93
C THR A 244 17.00 -8.70 14.25
N VAL A 245 17.68 -7.78 14.93
CA VAL A 245 18.27 -6.58 14.33
C VAL A 245 19.78 -6.62 14.43
N ILE A 246 20.46 -6.35 13.32
CA ILE A 246 21.92 -6.25 13.21
C ILE A 246 22.27 -4.78 13.00
N LEU A 247 22.93 -4.17 13.99
CA LEU A 247 23.42 -2.80 13.90
C LEU A 247 24.85 -2.83 13.38
N ALA A 248 25.03 -2.62 12.10
CA ALA A 248 26.34 -2.66 11.45
C ALA A 248 26.98 -1.27 11.43
N ARG A 249 28.13 -1.11 12.08
CA ARG A 249 28.92 0.12 11.97
C ARG A 249 29.56 0.17 10.59
N THR A 250 29.18 1.15 9.81
CA THR A 250 29.63 1.35 8.44
C THR A 250 30.25 2.74 8.25
N VAL A 251 30.75 3.00 7.06
CA VAL A 251 31.39 4.26 6.66
C VAL A 251 30.71 4.76 5.39
N MET A 252 30.04 5.91 5.45
CA MET A 252 29.49 6.53 4.25
C MET A 252 30.59 6.85 3.25
N GLY A 253 30.39 6.48 1.97
CA GLY A 253 31.38 6.70 0.92
C GLY A 253 32.59 5.75 0.99
N LYS A 254 32.45 4.61 1.67
CA LYS A 254 33.54 3.63 1.90
C LYS A 254 34.31 3.28 0.64
N GLY A 255 35.65 3.32 0.74
CA GLY A 255 36.60 2.90 -0.31
C GLY A 255 36.92 3.99 -1.34
N ILE A 256 36.43 5.20 -1.16
CA ILE A 256 36.83 6.38 -1.92
C ILE A 256 37.30 7.43 -0.91
N SER A 257 38.62 7.62 -0.83
CA SER A 257 39.26 8.33 0.28
C SER A 257 38.67 9.73 0.56
N PHE A 258 38.38 10.47 -0.49
CA PHE A 258 37.83 11.83 -0.39
C PHE A 258 36.29 11.89 -0.19
N MET A 259 35.61 10.72 -0.16
CA MET A 259 34.16 10.63 0.12
C MET A 259 33.86 10.13 1.54
N GLU A 260 34.78 9.40 2.15
CA GLU A 260 34.53 8.73 3.44
C GLU A 260 34.12 9.72 4.54
N ASN A 261 33.01 9.39 5.25
CA ASN A 261 32.45 10.15 6.36
C ASN A 261 32.06 11.61 6.04
N LEU A 262 31.77 11.93 4.79
CA LEU A 262 31.33 13.26 4.39
C LEU A 262 29.85 13.26 3.99
N ALA A 263 28.99 13.94 4.77
CA ALA A 263 27.56 14.09 4.52
C ALA A 263 27.24 14.67 3.12
N LYS A 264 28.13 15.49 2.55
CA LYS A 264 28.01 16.04 1.20
C LYS A 264 27.69 14.94 0.16
N TYR A 265 28.32 13.78 0.27
CA TYR A 265 28.16 12.68 -0.68
C TYR A 265 26.96 11.78 -0.39
N HIS A 266 26.14 12.13 0.58
CA HIS A 266 24.88 11.43 0.80
C HIS A 266 24.03 11.45 -0.49
N GLY A 267 23.81 12.62 -1.10
CA GLY A 267 23.00 12.80 -2.30
C GLY A 267 23.66 13.57 -3.44
N SER A 268 24.99 13.76 -3.39
CA SER A 268 25.73 14.48 -4.44
C SER A 268 26.59 13.50 -5.24
N PRO A 269 26.38 13.41 -6.57
CA PRO A 269 27.26 12.65 -7.46
C PRO A 269 28.62 13.34 -7.58
N LEU A 270 29.62 12.61 -8.11
CA LEU A 270 30.92 13.18 -8.43
C LEU A 270 30.87 14.00 -9.71
N SER A 271 31.64 15.10 -9.76
CA SER A 271 31.98 15.78 -11.01
C SER A 271 32.85 14.89 -11.90
N PRO A 272 32.97 15.12 -13.21
CA PRO A 272 33.84 14.33 -14.09
C PRO A 272 35.29 14.20 -13.61
N ASP A 273 35.85 15.27 -13.05
CA ASP A 273 37.22 15.28 -12.54
C ASP A 273 37.35 14.38 -11.29
N LEU A 274 36.44 14.56 -10.31
CA LEU A 274 36.41 13.72 -9.11
C LEU A 274 36.06 12.27 -9.42
N LEU A 275 35.25 12.03 -10.47
CA LEU A 275 34.99 10.67 -10.93
C LEU A 275 36.26 10.00 -11.44
N ALA A 276 37.08 10.70 -12.24
CA ALA A 276 38.36 10.17 -12.72
C ALA A 276 39.28 9.77 -11.56
N ASP A 277 39.35 10.62 -10.52
CA ASP A 277 40.14 10.32 -9.31
C ASP A 277 39.56 9.09 -8.57
N GLY A 278 38.24 9.01 -8.39
CA GLY A 278 37.60 7.87 -7.73
C GLY A 278 37.80 6.55 -8.50
N LEU A 279 37.67 6.57 -9.82
CA LEU A 279 37.95 5.38 -10.66
C LEU A 279 39.41 4.93 -10.55
N LYS A 280 40.31 5.89 -10.54
CA LYS A 280 41.75 5.62 -10.37
C LYS A 280 42.04 4.97 -9.00
N GLU A 281 41.41 5.45 -7.91
CA GLU A 281 41.54 4.80 -6.58
C GLU A 281 41.05 3.35 -6.61
N LEU A 282 40.00 3.07 -7.39
CA LEU A 282 39.46 1.73 -7.58
C LEU A 282 40.28 0.88 -8.57
N GLY A 283 41.32 1.45 -9.22
CA GLY A 283 42.17 0.77 -10.21
C GLY A 283 41.50 0.53 -11.56
N PHE A 284 40.60 1.47 -11.98
CA PHE A 284 39.97 1.46 -13.29
C PHE A 284 40.40 2.65 -14.14
N ASP A 285 40.40 2.47 -15.45
CA ASP A 285 40.47 3.56 -16.41
C ASP A 285 39.15 4.33 -16.42
N ASN A 286 39.20 5.60 -16.80
CA ASN A 286 38.02 6.44 -16.91
C ASN A 286 37.29 6.18 -18.24
N ASP A 287 36.20 5.45 -18.19
CA ASP A 287 35.34 5.12 -19.34
C ASP A 287 34.02 5.94 -19.36
N PHE A 288 33.98 7.09 -18.68
CA PHE A 288 32.81 7.96 -18.60
C PHE A 288 32.28 8.39 -19.97
N GLU A 289 33.16 8.81 -20.89
CA GLU A 289 32.76 9.25 -22.23
C GLU A 289 32.14 8.11 -23.04
N PHE A 290 32.66 6.87 -22.91
CA PHE A 290 32.08 5.70 -23.54
C PHE A 290 30.62 5.49 -23.06
N TRP A 291 30.40 5.52 -21.75
CA TRP A 291 29.06 5.35 -21.19
C TRP A 291 28.13 6.52 -21.49
N GLN A 292 28.65 7.75 -21.57
CA GLN A 292 27.89 8.92 -22.01
C GLN A 292 27.38 8.73 -23.44
N GLU A 293 28.19 8.14 -24.34
CA GLU A 293 27.75 7.82 -25.70
C GLU A 293 26.72 6.67 -25.72
N GLN A 294 26.89 5.61 -24.91
CA GLN A 294 25.87 4.56 -24.79
C GLN A 294 24.52 5.15 -24.33
N ARG A 295 24.52 6.10 -23.42
CA ARG A 295 23.29 6.76 -22.93
C ARG A 295 22.57 7.63 -23.99
N ARG A 296 23.20 7.96 -25.12
CA ARG A 296 22.53 8.65 -26.24
C ARG A 296 21.69 7.70 -27.09
N LYS A 297 21.94 6.41 -27.02
CA LYS A 297 21.14 5.40 -27.73
C LYS A 297 19.72 5.29 -27.16
N PRO A 298 18.76 4.76 -27.92
CA PRO A 298 17.43 4.47 -27.40
C PRO A 298 17.47 3.67 -26.09
N VAL A 299 16.54 3.95 -25.20
CA VAL A 299 16.41 3.22 -23.92
C VAL A 299 15.95 1.79 -24.20
N ARG A 300 16.56 0.83 -23.53
CA ARG A 300 16.11 -0.57 -23.54
C ARG A 300 15.03 -0.77 -22.49
N THR A 301 13.99 -1.51 -22.85
CA THR A 301 12.83 -1.79 -22.00
C THR A 301 12.61 -3.29 -21.74
N ASP A 302 13.41 -4.13 -22.35
CA ASP A 302 13.34 -5.59 -22.25
C ASP A 302 13.71 -6.15 -20.86
N THR A 303 14.30 -5.32 -20.01
CA THR A 303 14.61 -5.67 -18.61
C THR A 303 13.51 -5.27 -17.62
N ILE A 304 12.48 -4.52 -18.06
CA ILE A 304 11.39 -4.07 -17.19
C ILE A 304 10.50 -5.25 -16.80
N MET A 305 10.33 -5.45 -15.50
CA MET A 305 9.40 -6.47 -14.99
C MET A 305 7.97 -5.95 -15.06
N GLU A 306 7.09 -6.74 -15.67
CA GLU A 306 5.65 -6.46 -15.59
C GLU A 306 5.16 -6.58 -14.14
N PRO A 307 4.20 -5.76 -13.70
CA PRO A 307 3.58 -5.92 -12.40
C PRO A 307 3.00 -7.32 -12.20
N ARG A 308 2.94 -7.77 -10.95
CA ARG A 308 2.26 -9.03 -10.63
C ARG A 308 0.76 -8.92 -10.93
N ALA A 309 0.20 -9.90 -11.66
CA ALA A 309 -1.20 -9.95 -12.02
C ALA A 309 -1.93 -11.21 -11.53
N ASP A 310 -1.20 -12.25 -11.15
CA ASP A 310 -1.73 -13.53 -10.69
C ASP A 310 -1.86 -13.54 -9.15
N PHE A 311 -2.99 -13.07 -8.67
CA PHE A 311 -3.33 -13.14 -7.25
C PHE A 311 -4.24 -14.34 -6.97
N PRO A 312 -4.25 -14.88 -5.73
CA PRO A 312 -5.11 -15.98 -5.36
C PRO A 312 -6.58 -15.57 -5.53
N LYS A 313 -7.36 -16.46 -6.12
CA LYS A 313 -8.81 -16.29 -6.20
C LYS A 313 -9.47 -17.01 -5.04
N ALA A 314 -10.14 -16.26 -4.18
CA ALA A 314 -10.95 -16.82 -3.12
C ALA A 314 -12.22 -17.47 -3.69
N ASN A 315 -12.73 -18.48 -2.99
CA ASN A 315 -14.10 -18.94 -3.22
C ASN A 315 -15.06 -17.86 -2.66
N ARG A 316 -15.96 -17.38 -3.49
CA ARG A 316 -16.92 -16.32 -3.13
C ARG A 316 -17.88 -16.74 -2.01
N GLY A 317 -18.13 -18.04 -1.84
CA GLY A 317 -19.16 -18.57 -0.95
C GLY A 317 -20.57 -18.17 -1.39
N GLU A 318 -21.56 -18.55 -0.58
CA GLU A 318 -22.95 -18.22 -0.83
C GLU A 318 -23.29 -16.83 -0.29
N PRO A 319 -23.96 -15.99 -1.07
CA PRO A 319 -24.37 -14.66 -0.62
C PRO A 319 -25.46 -14.75 0.46
N ILE A 320 -25.43 -13.79 1.39
CA ILE A 320 -26.44 -13.64 2.43
C ILE A 320 -27.53 -12.68 1.93
N LEU A 321 -28.78 -13.10 2.01
CA LEU A 321 -29.94 -12.25 1.70
C LEU A 321 -30.55 -11.72 3.01
N TYR A 322 -30.72 -10.42 3.07
CA TYR A 322 -31.48 -9.71 4.11
C TYR A 322 -32.84 -9.36 3.53
N GLU A 323 -33.90 -9.77 4.24
CA GLU A 323 -35.29 -9.56 3.83
C GLU A 323 -35.69 -8.08 3.93
N SER A 324 -36.75 -7.70 3.21
CA SER A 324 -37.18 -6.30 3.06
C SER A 324 -37.57 -5.60 4.38
N ASP A 325 -37.92 -6.32 5.41
CA ASP A 325 -38.24 -5.81 6.76
C ASP A 325 -36.99 -5.74 7.68
N THR A 326 -35.84 -6.15 7.19
CA THR A 326 -34.59 -6.14 7.98
C THR A 326 -34.07 -4.70 8.15
N LEU A 327 -33.76 -4.35 9.40
CA LEU A 327 -33.07 -3.11 9.77
C LEU A 327 -31.75 -3.45 10.47
N THR A 328 -30.64 -3.37 9.73
CA THR A 328 -29.31 -3.69 10.26
C THR A 328 -28.27 -2.69 9.73
N ASP A 329 -27.08 -2.67 10.28
CA ASP A 329 -26.01 -1.81 9.76
C ASP A 329 -25.14 -2.54 8.72
N ASN A 330 -24.60 -1.79 7.75
CA ASN A 330 -23.76 -2.32 6.69
C ASN A 330 -22.46 -2.97 7.23
N ARG A 331 -21.98 -2.53 8.41
CA ARG A 331 -20.82 -3.17 9.08
C ARG A 331 -21.13 -4.60 9.50
N SER A 332 -22.34 -4.84 10.02
CA SER A 332 -22.79 -6.20 10.37
C SER A 332 -22.91 -7.09 9.14
N ALA A 333 -23.39 -6.54 8.01
CA ALA A 333 -23.40 -7.25 6.74
C ALA A 333 -21.97 -7.55 6.23
N TYR A 334 -21.04 -6.61 6.37
CA TYR A 334 -19.62 -6.84 6.11
C TYR A 334 -19.06 -7.98 6.97
N GLY A 335 -19.25 -7.92 8.29
CA GLY A 335 -18.76 -8.97 9.20
C GLY A 335 -19.30 -10.34 8.87
N ASN A 336 -20.59 -10.46 8.51
CA ASN A 336 -21.22 -11.70 8.08
C ASN A 336 -20.66 -12.20 6.74
N ALA A 337 -20.46 -11.31 5.76
CA ALA A 337 -19.86 -11.64 4.47
C ALA A 337 -18.41 -12.13 4.64
N LEU A 338 -17.62 -11.46 5.49
CA LEU A 338 -16.24 -11.85 5.80
C LEU A 338 -16.17 -13.22 6.49
N LEU A 339 -17.10 -13.50 7.42
CA LEU A 339 -17.24 -14.83 8.02
C LEU A 339 -17.55 -15.88 6.95
N GLY A 340 -18.54 -15.64 6.11
CA GLY A 340 -18.90 -16.57 5.03
C GLY A 340 -17.76 -16.82 4.02
N LEU A 341 -16.96 -15.80 3.73
CA LEU A 341 -15.73 -15.95 2.95
C LEU A 341 -14.71 -16.83 3.69
N ALA A 342 -14.54 -16.66 4.99
CA ALA A 342 -13.63 -17.50 5.78
C ALA A 342 -14.12 -18.96 5.86
N GLU A 343 -15.40 -19.19 6.02
CA GLU A 343 -16.00 -20.55 6.02
C GLU A 343 -15.78 -21.26 4.69
N ALA A 344 -15.78 -20.53 3.59
CA ALA A 344 -15.55 -21.08 2.24
C ALA A 344 -14.08 -21.29 1.88
N ASN A 345 -13.12 -20.68 2.61
CA ASN A 345 -11.70 -20.64 2.23
C ASN A 345 -10.73 -21.05 3.32
N ASN A 346 -11.04 -20.81 4.61
CA ASN A 346 -10.12 -21.04 5.72
C ASN A 346 -10.51 -22.33 6.47
N PHE A 347 -9.80 -23.41 6.21
CA PHE A 347 -10.12 -24.71 6.79
C PHE A 347 -9.18 -25.05 7.95
N LYS A 348 -9.71 -25.69 8.99
CA LYS A 348 -8.93 -26.12 10.14
C LYS A 348 -7.74 -27.01 9.71
N GLY A 349 -6.55 -26.67 10.18
CA GLY A 349 -5.31 -27.39 9.88
C GLY A 349 -4.69 -27.06 8.53
N LYS A 350 -5.25 -26.09 7.79
CA LYS A 350 -4.63 -25.52 6.58
C LYS A 350 -4.29 -24.05 6.79
N PRO A 351 -3.28 -23.52 6.06
CA PRO A 351 -3.04 -22.07 6.04
C PRO A 351 -4.30 -21.32 5.60
N PRO A 352 -4.63 -20.17 6.21
CA PRO A 352 -5.76 -19.36 5.76
C PRO A 352 -5.47 -18.72 4.38
N VAL A 353 -6.51 -18.58 3.59
CA VAL A 353 -6.51 -17.81 2.32
C VAL A 353 -6.98 -16.38 2.59
N ILE A 354 -8.04 -16.25 3.39
CA ILE A 354 -8.58 -14.95 3.82
C ILE A 354 -7.90 -14.56 5.13
N THR A 355 -7.35 -13.35 5.15
CA THR A 355 -6.77 -12.74 6.36
C THR A 355 -7.40 -11.40 6.66
N GLY A 356 -7.40 -11.02 7.92
CA GLY A 356 -7.95 -9.76 8.38
C GLY A 356 -7.04 -9.08 9.41
N VAL A 357 -6.89 -7.77 9.27
CA VAL A 357 -6.09 -6.91 10.16
C VAL A 357 -6.98 -5.82 10.72
N SER A 358 -6.89 -5.58 12.03
CA SER A 358 -7.57 -4.48 12.73
C SER A 358 -6.62 -3.77 13.69
N CYS A 359 -6.97 -2.53 14.04
CA CYS A 359 -6.20 -1.67 14.95
C CYS A 359 -7.05 -1.30 16.17
N ASP A 360 -7.18 -2.25 17.12
CA ASP A 360 -7.97 -2.12 18.36
C ASP A 360 -9.48 -1.82 18.14
N LEU A 361 -9.99 -2.18 16.95
CA LEU A 361 -11.37 -1.88 16.54
C LEU A 361 -12.17 -3.11 16.12
N GLU A 362 -11.75 -4.33 16.47
CA GLU A 362 -12.37 -5.60 16.07
C GLU A 362 -13.90 -5.59 16.21
N GLY A 363 -14.42 -5.14 17.35
CA GLY A 363 -15.85 -5.11 17.63
C GLY A 363 -16.59 -4.05 16.78
N SER A 364 -15.98 -2.90 16.58
CA SER A 364 -16.55 -1.78 15.83
C SER A 364 -16.64 -2.06 14.33
N VAL A 365 -15.61 -2.72 13.77
CA VAL A 365 -15.55 -3.14 12.37
C VAL A 365 -16.15 -4.52 12.12
N LYS A 366 -16.74 -5.15 13.16
CA LYS A 366 -17.48 -6.44 13.07
C LYS A 366 -16.65 -7.64 12.63
N MET A 367 -15.36 -7.69 12.95
CA MET A 367 -14.49 -8.81 12.60
C MET A 367 -14.51 -9.96 13.64
N GLY A 368 -15.20 -9.82 14.77
CA GLY A 368 -15.15 -10.80 15.85
C GLY A 368 -15.62 -12.22 15.48
N ALA A 369 -16.61 -12.37 14.61
CA ALA A 369 -17.05 -13.67 14.11
C ALA A 369 -16.00 -14.33 13.21
N PHE A 370 -15.38 -13.54 12.33
CA PHE A 370 -14.24 -13.96 11.51
C PHE A 370 -13.06 -14.43 12.39
N HIS A 371 -12.66 -13.63 13.38
CA HIS A 371 -11.59 -13.97 14.31
C HIS A 371 -11.87 -15.29 15.03
N LYS A 372 -13.09 -15.48 15.53
CA LYS A 372 -13.48 -16.72 16.20
C LYS A 372 -13.40 -17.95 15.29
N HIS A 373 -13.79 -17.81 14.02
CA HIS A 373 -13.73 -18.90 13.03
C HIS A 373 -12.30 -19.19 12.57
N SER A 374 -11.52 -18.14 12.30
CA SER A 374 -10.18 -18.23 11.72
C SER A 374 -9.14 -17.46 12.56
N PRO A 375 -8.83 -17.90 13.78
CA PRO A 375 -7.91 -17.19 14.66
C PRO A 375 -6.48 -17.08 14.10
N GLY A 376 -6.07 -18.02 13.23
CA GLY A 376 -4.79 -17.96 12.53
C GLY A 376 -4.78 -17.01 11.31
N GLY A 377 -5.95 -16.52 10.90
CA GLY A 377 -6.11 -15.55 9.81
C GLY A 377 -6.40 -14.13 10.30
N TYR A 378 -6.63 -13.92 11.60
CA TYR A 378 -6.90 -12.60 12.17
C TYR A 378 -5.67 -12.04 12.89
N PHE A 379 -5.37 -10.77 12.63
CA PHE A 379 -4.22 -10.06 13.21
C PHE A 379 -4.65 -8.74 13.84
N GLU A 380 -4.64 -8.72 15.16
CA GLU A 380 -4.83 -7.49 15.94
C GLU A 380 -3.49 -6.76 16.05
N ALA A 381 -3.38 -5.61 15.41
CA ALA A 381 -2.16 -4.82 15.39
C ALA A 381 -2.03 -3.86 16.58
N GLY A 382 -3.13 -3.57 17.29
CA GLY A 382 -3.21 -2.46 18.22
C GLY A 382 -3.30 -1.13 17.46
N ILE A 383 -3.22 0.00 18.13
CA ILE A 383 -3.34 1.34 17.53
C ILE A 383 -2.06 1.65 16.76
N GLN A 384 -1.98 1.17 15.50
CA GLN A 384 -0.77 1.18 14.65
C GLN A 384 -1.16 1.18 13.16
N GLU A 385 -1.97 2.14 12.73
CA GLU A 385 -2.58 2.20 11.41
C GLU A 385 -1.55 2.35 10.29
N HIS A 386 -0.53 3.18 10.49
CA HIS A 386 0.53 3.37 9.49
C HIS A 386 1.27 2.06 9.17
N HIS A 387 1.63 1.32 10.22
CA HIS A 387 2.23 0.00 10.05
C HIS A 387 1.26 -0.96 9.36
N SER A 388 0.02 -1.02 9.84
CA SER A 388 -0.99 -1.99 9.42
C SER A 388 -1.37 -1.84 7.96
N ALA A 389 -1.50 -0.60 7.45
CA ALA A 389 -1.78 -0.35 6.04
C ALA A 389 -0.65 -0.84 5.12
N GLY A 390 0.61 -0.55 5.45
CA GLY A 390 1.77 -1.04 4.67
C GLY A 390 1.96 -2.56 4.78
N MET A 391 1.84 -3.09 5.99
CA MET A 391 1.93 -4.53 6.27
C MET A 391 0.86 -5.33 5.52
N SER A 392 -0.40 -4.89 5.57
CA SER A 392 -1.52 -5.57 4.90
C SER A 392 -1.36 -5.61 3.38
N GLY A 393 -0.85 -4.52 2.79
CA GLY A 393 -0.48 -4.49 1.38
C GLY A 393 0.58 -5.53 1.03
N ALA A 394 1.65 -5.61 1.82
CA ALA A 394 2.71 -6.60 1.61
C ALA A 394 2.22 -8.03 1.81
N MET A 395 1.37 -8.30 2.82
CA MET A 395 0.74 -9.61 3.01
C MET A 395 -0.07 -10.02 1.79
N SER A 396 -0.81 -9.09 1.18
CA SER A 396 -1.64 -9.36 0.00
C SER A 396 -0.83 -9.72 -1.24
N CYS A 397 0.47 -9.37 -1.28
CA CYS A 397 1.40 -9.77 -2.34
C CYS A 397 1.99 -11.18 -2.13
N GLU A 398 1.78 -11.81 -0.98
CA GLU A 398 2.30 -13.14 -0.66
C GLU A 398 1.18 -14.21 -0.65
N ASP A 399 0.31 -14.19 -1.67
CA ASP A 399 -0.79 -15.14 -1.91
C ASP A 399 -1.84 -15.22 -0.79
N LEU A 400 -2.16 -14.10 -0.19
CA LEU A 400 -3.24 -13.93 0.78
C LEU A 400 -4.25 -12.91 0.26
N VAL A 401 -5.54 -13.14 0.52
CA VAL A 401 -6.58 -12.13 0.35
C VAL A 401 -6.71 -11.41 1.68
N THR A 402 -6.11 -10.22 1.78
CA THR A 402 -5.96 -9.51 3.04
C THR A 402 -6.94 -8.35 3.14
N PHE A 403 -7.78 -8.40 4.17
CA PHE A 403 -8.69 -7.31 4.56
C PHE A 403 -8.04 -6.48 5.66
N PHE A 404 -7.93 -5.17 5.44
CA PHE A 404 -7.56 -4.18 6.45
C PHE A 404 -8.79 -3.37 6.82
N SER A 405 -9.19 -3.40 8.10
CA SER A 405 -10.43 -2.78 8.56
C SER A 405 -10.21 -1.90 9.77
N THR A 406 -10.58 -0.63 9.62
CA THR A 406 -10.53 0.40 10.67
C THR A 406 -11.60 1.47 10.39
N PHE A 407 -11.61 2.60 11.11
CA PHE A 407 -12.49 3.72 10.80
C PHE A 407 -12.04 4.47 9.56
N GLY A 408 -12.99 5.17 8.93
CA GLY A 408 -12.73 5.89 7.69
C GLY A 408 -11.54 6.85 7.76
N VAL A 409 -11.50 7.70 8.75
CA VAL A 409 -10.40 8.69 8.92
C VAL A 409 -9.04 8.02 9.07
N PHE A 410 -8.96 6.87 9.73
CA PHE A 410 -7.72 6.12 9.92
C PHE A 410 -7.34 5.29 8.69
N ALA A 411 -8.34 4.78 7.94
CA ALA A 411 -8.10 4.00 6.71
C ALA A 411 -7.72 4.87 5.50
N VAL A 412 -8.07 6.16 5.54
CA VAL A 412 -7.97 7.07 4.38
C VAL A 412 -6.93 8.16 4.62
N SER A 413 -7.28 9.20 5.38
CA SER A 413 -6.44 10.40 5.48
C SER A 413 -5.17 10.15 6.29
N GLU A 414 -5.24 9.44 7.41
CA GLU A 414 -4.07 9.16 8.25
C GLU A 414 -3.03 8.31 7.51
N VAL A 415 -3.44 7.29 6.77
CA VAL A 415 -2.54 6.35 6.09
C VAL A 415 -2.47 6.55 4.57
N TYR A 416 -2.81 7.74 4.09
CA TYR A 416 -2.80 8.04 2.66
C TYR A 416 -1.47 7.71 1.97
N ASN A 417 -0.35 8.01 2.61
CA ASN A 417 0.97 7.75 2.04
C ASN A 417 1.29 6.24 1.95
N GLN A 418 0.80 5.44 2.90
CA GLN A 418 0.91 3.98 2.85
C GLN A 418 0.04 3.40 1.74
N ASN A 419 -1.19 3.92 1.58
CA ASN A 419 -2.06 3.54 0.46
C ASN A 419 -1.44 3.91 -0.89
N ARG A 420 -0.76 5.06 -0.97
CA ARG A 420 -0.03 5.44 -2.19
C ARG A 420 1.11 4.46 -2.51
N LEU A 421 1.85 3.95 -1.51
CA LEU A 421 2.86 2.91 -1.75
C LEU A 421 2.22 1.57 -2.13
N ASN A 422 1.07 1.22 -1.55
CA ASN A 422 0.31 0.05 -1.97
C ASN A 422 -0.12 0.17 -3.44
N ASP A 423 -0.51 1.38 -3.88
CA ASP A 423 -0.85 1.67 -5.28
C ASP A 423 0.36 1.46 -6.22
N PHE A 424 1.53 2.01 -5.88
CA PHE A 424 2.77 1.83 -6.64
C PHE A 424 3.17 0.35 -6.73
N ASN A 425 3.05 -0.39 -5.63
CA ASN A 425 3.43 -1.79 -5.56
C ASN A 425 2.38 -2.77 -6.13
N HIS A 426 1.31 -2.26 -6.76
CA HIS A 426 0.26 -3.09 -7.35
C HIS A 426 -0.24 -4.18 -6.39
N THR A 427 -0.53 -3.82 -5.15
CA THR A 427 -0.98 -4.78 -4.14
C THR A 427 -2.40 -5.29 -4.41
N ASN A 428 -2.81 -6.30 -3.66
CA ASN A 428 -4.15 -6.89 -3.73
C ASN A 428 -4.96 -6.61 -2.45
N LEU A 429 -4.79 -5.41 -1.89
CA LEU A 429 -5.31 -5.02 -0.59
C LEU A 429 -6.82 -4.73 -0.63
N LYS A 430 -7.56 -5.25 0.36
CA LYS A 430 -8.99 -5.00 0.56
C LYS A 430 -9.17 -4.13 1.80
N ILE A 431 -9.33 -2.82 1.60
CA ILE A 431 -9.60 -1.88 2.68
C ILE A 431 -11.11 -1.81 2.87
N VAL A 432 -11.58 -2.15 4.06
CA VAL A 432 -13.00 -1.98 4.43
C VAL A 432 -13.09 -1.03 5.62
N ALA A 433 -13.57 0.18 5.35
CA ALA A 433 -13.63 1.26 6.32
C ALA A 433 -15.07 1.51 6.79
N THR A 434 -15.21 1.71 8.09
CA THR A 434 -16.50 1.99 8.74
C THR A 434 -16.51 3.41 9.32
N HIS A 435 -17.65 3.89 9.79
CA HIS A 435 -17.78 5.21 10.42
C HIS A 435 -17.37 6.35 9.48
N LEU A 436 -17.72 6.24 8.17
CA LEU A 436 -17.45 7.31 7.21
C LEU A 436 -18.47 8.45 7.34
N GLY A 437 -18.03 9.62 6.89
CA GLY A 437 -18.89 10.79 6.75
C GLY A 437 -19.43 11.33 8.06
N LEU A 438 -20.57 11.98 8.00
CA LEU A 438 -21.30 12.47 9.15
C LEU A 438 -21.98 11.34 9.93
N ASP A 439 -22.11 10.16 9.32
CA ASP A 439 -22.66 8.96 9.97
C ASP A 439 -21.77 8.44 11.12
N VAL A 440 -20.57 8.97 11.30
CA VAL A 440 -19.76 8.77 12.51
C VAL A 440 -20.47 9.33 13.77
N GLY A 441 -21.29 10.36 13.62
CA GLY A 441 -22.19 10.86 14.64
C GLY A 441 -21.49 11.54 15.81
N GLU A 442 -21.71 11.01 17.02
CA GLU A 442 -21.30 11.62 18.27
C GLU A 442 -19.78 11.72 18.47
N ASP A 443 -18.97 10.95 17.74
CA ASP A 443 -17.51 11.05 17.76
C ASP A 443 -17.00 12.41 17.22
N GLY A 444 -17.82 13.05 16.38
CA GLY A 444 -17.66 14.45 15.99
C GLY A 444 -16.58 14.71 14.92
N PRO A 445 -16.18 16.01 14.78
CA PRO A 445 -15.44 16.49 13.61
C PRO A 445 -14.11 15.77 13.33
N THR A 446 -13.38 15.33 14.35
CA THR A 446 -12.08 14.66 14.18
C THR A 446 -12.21 13.25 13.56
N HIS A 447 -13.42 12.70 13.53
CA HIS A 447 -13.71 11.36 13.00
C HIS A 447 -14.57 11.41 11.73
N GLN A 448 -15.00 12.60 11.29
CA GLN A 448 -15.77 12.81 10.05
C GLN A 448 -14.87 12.62 8.81
N CYS A 449 -14.77 11.39 8.32
CA CYS A 449 -14.05 11.11 7.08
C CYS A 449 -14.93 11.52 5.87
N ILE A 450 -14.75 12.73 5.40
CA ILE A 450 -15.51 13.34 4.30
C ILE A 450 -14.68 13.59 3.05
N ASP A 451 -13.48 13.06 2.98
CA ASP A 451 -12.46 13.33 1.97
C ASP A 451 -12.02 12.08 1.19
N TYR A 452 -12.61 10.92 1.48
CA TYR A 452 -12.17 9.61 0.97
C TYR A 452 -12.10 9.55 -0.57
N LEU A 453 -13.13 9.97 -1.30
CA LEU A 453 -13.10 9.95 -2.76
C LEU A 453 -12.09 10.95 -3.32
N GLY A 454 -12.01 12.15 -2.72
CA GLY A 454 -11.04 13.17 -3.09
C GLY A 454 -9.59 12.68 -2.98
N LEU A 455 -9.26 11.89 -1.96
CA LEU A 455 -7.94 11.31 -1.76
C LEU A 455 -7.68 10.11 -2.69
N PHE A 456 -8.61 9.16 -2.80
CA PHE A 456 -8.42 7.99 -3.66
C PHE A 456 -8.39 8.31 -5.16
N LYS A 457 -9.03 9.39 -5.61
CA LYS A 457 -8.92 9.87 -7.01
C LYS A 457 -7.49 10.25 -7.43
N ASN A 458 -6.59 10.47 -6.48
CA ASN A 458 -5.18 10.73 -6.76
C ASN A 458 -4.33 9.44 -6.88
N LEU A 459 -4.95 8.27 -6.67
CA LEU A 459 -4.33 6.96 -6.81
C LEU A 459 -4.86 6.29 -8.09
N PHE A 460 -3.97 5.60 -8.81
CA PHE A 460 -4.32 5.11 -10.15
C PHE A 460 -4.94 3.71 -10.16
N ARG A 461 -4.75 2.93 -9.08
CA ARG A 461 -5.07 1.49 -9.03
C ARG A 461 -5.94 1.11 -7.85
N PHE A 462 -6.68 2.07 -7.31
CA PHE A 462 -7.72 1.82 -6.32
C PHE A 462 -9.10 1.89 -6.95
N SER A 463 -9.95 0.93 -6.62
CA SER A 463 -11.40 1.05 -6.84
C SER A 463 -12.07 1.48 -5.55
N VAL A 464 -13.14 2.27 -5.65
CA VAL A 464 -13.87 2.81 -4.49
C VAL A 464 -15.35 2.46 -4.60
N PHE A 465 -15.85 1.74 -3.60
CA PHE A 465 -17.24 1.25 -3.56
C PHE A 465 -17.93 1.64 -2.27
N MET A 466 -19.19 2.07 -2.39
CA MET A 466 -20.00 2.59 -1.28
C MET A 466 -21.38 1.94 -1.30
N PRO A 467 -21.57 0.80 -0.61
CA PRO A 467 -22.85 0.07 -0.64
C PRO A 467 -23.99 0.85 0.00
N ALA A 468 -25.19 0.78 -0.62
CA ALA A 468 -26.38 1.45 -0.16
C ALA A 468 -27.10 0.73 0.99
N ASP A 469 -27.00 -0.61 1.04
CA ASP A 469 -27.72 -1.43 2.01
C ASP A 469 -26.96 -2.73 2.36
N PRO A 470 -27.43 -3.54 3.32
CA PRO A 470 -26.75 -4.77 3.73
C PRO A 470 -26.64 -5.82 2.61
N ASN A 471 -27.60 -5.92 1.69
CA ASN A 471 -27.54 -6.83 0.56
C ASN A 471 -26.45 -6.44 -0.43
N GLN A 472 -26.39 -5.16 -0.80
CA GLN A 472 -25.33 -4.66 -1.69
C GLN A 472 -23.96 -4.77 -1.02
N THR A 473 -23.87 -4.58 0.31
CA THR A 473 -22.64 -4.77 1.08
C THR A 473 -22.10 -6.20 0.95
N ASP A 474 -22.95 -7.21 1.18
CA ASP A 474 -22.54 -8.61 1.04
C ASP A 474 -22.02 -8.90 -0.37
N ARG A 475 -22.69 -8.40 -1.42
CA ARG A 475 -22.27 -8.61 -2.82
C ARG A 475 -20.93 -7.96 -3.14
N ILE A 476 -20.72 -6.71 -2.69
CA ILE A 476 -19.47 -5.97 -2.92
C ILE A 476 -18.30 -6.62 -2.16
N VAL A 477 -18.49 -7.02 -0.91
CA VAL A 477 -17.43 -7.66 -0.10
C VAL A 477 -16.99 -8.99 -0.72
N ARG A 478 -17.95 -9.80 -1.19
CA ARG A 478 -17.63 -11.05 -1.89
C ARG A 478 -16.99 -10.82 -3.25
N PHE A 479 -17.40 -9.75 -3.95
CA PHE A 479 -16.79 -9.36 -5.21
C PHE A 479 -15.31 -9.01 -5.01
N ILE A 480 -14.98 -8.09 -4.11
CA ILE A 480 -13.60 -7.65 -3.92
C ILE A 480 -12.66 -8.77 -3.44
N ALA A 481 -13.17 -9.78 -2.74
CA ALA A 481 -12.39 -10.94 -2.31
C ALA A 481 -11.91 -11.80 -3.49
N THR A 482 -12.59 -11.75 -4.63
CA THR A 482 -12.30 -12.57 -5.82
C THR A 482 -11.62 -11.80 -6.94
N GLU A 483 -11.62 -10.47 -6.88
CA GLU A 483 -11.04 -9.62 -7.92
C GLU A 483 -9.65 -9.12 -7.53
N PRO A 484 -8.68 -9.20 -8.43
CA PRO A 484 -7.35 -8.63 -8.22
C PRO A 484 -7.38 -7.11 -8.05
N GLY A 485 -6.37 -6.58 -7.34
CA GLY A 485 -6.14 -5.15 -7.20
C GLY A 485 -6.58 -4.59 -5.85
N ASN A 486 -6.34 -3.30 -5.69
CA ASN A 486 -6.66 -2.58 -4.47
C ASN A 486 -8.11 -2.09 -4.50
N HIS A 487 -8.88 -2.43 -3.47
CA HIS A 487 -10.27 -2.02 -3.34
C HIS A 487 -10.50 -1.34 -2.00
N PHE A 488 -11.21 -0.23 -2.04
CA PHE A 488 -11.75 0.44 -0.87
C PHE A 488 -13.26 0.28 -0.83
N VAL A 489 -13.78 -0.22 0.28
CA VAL A 489 -15.22 -0.27 0.56
C VAL A 489 -15.49 0.56 1.79
N GLY A 490 -16.33 1.59 1.65
CA GLY A 490 -16.65 2.49 2.72
C GLY A 490 -18.11 2.40 3.14
N MET A 491 -18.39 2.52 4.45
CA MET A 491 -19.74 2.48 4.99
C MET A 491 -19.87 3.28 6.29
N GLY A 492 -21.09 3.75 6.56
CA GLY A 492 -21.45 4.39 7.81
C GLY A 492 -21.58 3.40 8.97
N ARG A 493 -22.03 3.89 10.14
CA ARG A 493 -22.26 3.06 11.32
C ARG A 493 -23.75 2.85 11.66
N SER A 494 -24.63 3.68 11.10
CA SER A 494 -26.06 3.66 11.39
C SER A 494 -26.74 2.42 10.81
N LYS A 495 -27.88 2.06 11.40
CA LYS A 495 -28.74 1.04 10.83
C LYS A 495 -29.34 1.57 9.52
N THR A 496 -29.36 0.73 8.52
CA THR A 496 -29.85 1.02 7.17
C THR A 496 -30.94 0.01 6.82
N PRO A 497 -32.11 0.45 6.31
CA PRO A 497 -33.12 -0.46 5.80
C PRO A 497 -32.63 -1.13 4.51
N VAL A 498 -33.20 -2.29 4.21
CA VAL A 498 -33.02 -2.92 2.90
C VAL A 498 -33.72 -2.06 1.84
N ILE A 499 -32.99 -1.70 0.79
CA ILE A 499 -33.55 -0.99 -0.35
C ILE A 499 -34.50 -1.91 -1.11
N THR A 500 -35.73 -1.46 -1.35
CA THR A 500 -36.77 -2.25 -2.01
C THR A 500 -37.14 -1.71 -3.38
N THR A 501 -37.59 -2.59 -4.24
CA THR A 501 -38.33 -2.26 -5.45
C THR A 501 -39.69 -1.61 -5.10
N GLN A 502 -40.45 -1.15 -6.10
CA GLN A 502 -41.75 -0.52 -5.84
C GLN A 502 -42.81 -1.51 -5.34
N ASP A 503 -42.67 -2.78 -5.66
CA ASP A 503 -43.52 -3.89 -5.19
C ASP A 503 -43.07 -4.47 -3.83
N GLY A 504 -42.02 -3.91 -3.21
CA GLY A 504 -41.60 -4.22 -1.85
C GLY A 504 -40.57 -5.34 -1.73
N ALA A 505 -40.13 -5.97 -2.82
CA ALA A 505 -39.05 -6.96 -2.79
C ALA A 505 -37.69 -6.31 -2.57
N PRO A 506 -36.68 -7.01 -1.99
CA PRO A 506 -35.32 -6.49 -1.92
C PRO A 506 -34.77 -6.16 -3.32
N PHE A 507 -34.31 -4.92 -3.52
CA PHE A 507 -33.76 -4.50 -4.82
C PHE A 507 -32.47 -5.28 -5.14
N TYR A 508 -31.59 -5.43 -4.16
CA TYR A 508 -30.36 -6.21 -4.28
C TYR A 508 -30.60 -7.68 -3.87
N GLY A 509 -31.58 -8.31 -4.48
CA GLY A 509 -32.04 -9.66 -4.20
C GLY A 509 -31.04 -10.74 -4.63
N THR A 510 -31.54 -12.00 -4.75
CA THR A 510 -30.73 -13.18 -5.07
C THR A 510 -30.04 -13.06 -6.44
N ASP A 511 -30.73 -12.49 -7.42
CA ASP A 511 -30.24 -12.40 -8.81
C ASP A 511 -29.35 -11.17 -9.07
N TYR A 512 -29.21 -10.29 -8.07
CA TYR A 512 -28.38 -9.11 -8.22
C TYR A 512 -26.89 -9.49 -8.25
N THR A 513 -26.19 -8.92 -9.23
CA THR A 513 -24.73 -9.05 -9.37
C THR A 513 -24.12 -7.66 -9.41
N PHE A 514 -23.21 -7.39 -8.46
CA PHE A 514 -22.45 -6.15 -8.46
C PHE A 514 -21.44 -6.14 -9.61
N VAL A 515 -21.39 -5.04 -10.35
CA VAL A 515 -20.46 -4.80 -11.45
C VAL A 515 -19.80 -3.43 -11.26
N PRO A 516 -18.46 -3.34 -11.15
CA PRO A 516 -17.75 -2.07 -11.05
C PRO A 516 -18.06 -1.15 -12.25
N GLY A 517 -18.23 0.12 -11.99
CA GLY A 517 -18.56 1.10 -13.02
C GLY A 517 -19.98 1.01 -13.55
N ARG A 518 -20.87 0.30 -12.84
CA ARG A 518 -22.30 0.26 -13.15
C ARG A 518 -23.12 0.74 -11.97
N ALA A 519 -24.00 1.72 -12.24
CA ALA A 519 -24.95 2.26 -11.29
C ALA A 519 -26.30 1.54 -11.36
N ASP A 520 -27.12 1.68 -10.32
CA ASP A 520 -28.42 1.01 -10.20
C ASP A 520 -29.55 2.05 -10.17
N TRP A 521 -30.44 2.00 -11.17
CA TRP A 521 -31.66 2.80 -11.18
C TRP A 521 -32.66 2.24 -10.20
N LEU A 522 -32.70 2.79 -8.98
CA LEU A 522 -33.65 2.38 -7.94
C LEU A 522 -35.08 2.83 -8.26
N ARG A 523 -35.20 3.99 -8.90
CA ARG A 523 -36.48 4.55 -9.38
C ARG A 523 -36.24 5.21 -10.73
N ARG A 524 -37.19 5.07 -11.64
CA ARG A 524 -37.19 5.79 -12.92
C ARG A 524 -38.03 7.05 -12.82
N GLY A 525 -37.65 8.10 -13.52
CA GLY A 525 -38.36 9.38 -13.60
C GLY A 525 -38.12 10.06 -14.94
N THR A 526 -38.82 11.16 -15.21
CA THR A 526 -38.79 11.87 -16.50
C THR A 526 -38.52 13.38 -16.37
N GLU A 527 -38.42 13.93 -15.17
CA GLU A 527 -38.24 15.37 -14.94
C GLU A 527 -36.86 15.72 -14.42
N ALA A 528 -36.29 14.90 -13.52
CA ALA A 528 -34.99 15.11 -12.92
C ALA A 528 -34.44 13.79 -12.39
N THR A 529 -33.15 13.77 -12.03
CA THR A 529 -32.48 12.59 -11.42
C THR A 529 -31.75 12.96 -10.13
N LEU A 530 -32.08 12.25 -9.04
CA LEU A 530 -31.30 12.19 -7.82
C LEU A 530 -30.18 11.14 -8.00
N ILE A 531 -28.92 11.53 -7.84
CA ILE A 531 -27.79 10.61 -7.88
C ILE A 531 -27.14 10.57 -6.49
N THR A 532 -27.05 9.40 -5.91
CA THR A 532 -26.56 9.21 -4.54
C THR A 532 -25.78 7.90 -4.40
N TYR A 533 -25.28 7.64 -3.20
CA TYR A 533 -24.66 6.37 -2.81
C TYR A 533 -24.62 6.20 -1.29
N GLY A 534 -24.34 4.99 -0.85
CA GLY A 534 -24.04 4.69 0.56
C GLY A 534 -25.16 5.09 1.53
N ALA A 535 -24.78 5.68 2.65
CA ALA A 535 -25.66 5.98 3.78
C ALA A 535 -26.82 6.93 3.45
N LEU A 536 -26.71 7.78 2.41
CA LEU A 536 -27.76 8.72 2.02
C LEU A 536 -28.77 8.15 1.02
N THR A 537 -28.56 6.92 0.53
CA THR A 537 -29.52 6.29 -0.40
C THR A 537 -30.95 6.18 0.18
N PRO A 538 -31.14 5.77 1.45
CA PRO A 538 -32.47 5.76 2.05
C PRO A 538 -33.14 7.14 2.09
N ALA A 539 -32.36 8.19 2.45
CA ALA A 539 -32.90 9.56 2.48
C ALA A 539 -33.36 10.05 1.09
N CYS A 540 -32.63 9.67 0.03
CA CYS A 540 -33.01 9.96 -1.35
C CYS A 540 -34.25 9.20 -1.79
N ILE A 541 -34.46 7.97 -1.33
CA ILE A 541 -35.72 7.22 -1.56
C ILE A 541 -36.88 7.88 -0.84
N ASP A 542 -36.67 8.37 0.38
CA ASP A 542 -37.72 9.09 1.12
C ASP A 542 -38.05 10.46 0.49
N ALA A 543 -37.02 11.20 0.02
CA ALA A 543 -37.22 12.40 -0.78
C ALA A 543 -38.01 12.12 -2.09
N TRP A 544 -37.71 11.02 -2.75
CA TRP A 544 -38.47 10.56 -3.92
C TRP A 544 -39.95 10.31 -3.61
N LYS A 545 -40.26 9.74 -2.44
CA LYS A 545 -41.69 9.56 -2.01
C LYS A 545 -42.40 10.90 -1.85
N ILE A 546 -41.75 11.89 -1.20
CA ILE A 546 -42.30 13.26 -1.04
C ILE A 546 -42.58 13.85 -2.42
N LEU A 547 -41.60 13.88 -3.31
CA LEU A 547 -41.70 14.43 -4.66
C LEU A 547 -42.80 13.75 -5.50
N ARG A 548 -42.91 12.42 -5.42
CA ARG A 548 -43.98 11.66 -6.09
C ARG A 548 -45.36 12.06 -5.58
N ASP A 549 -45.51 12.22 -4.27
CA ASP A 549 -46.81 12.59 -3.65
C ASP A 549 -47.17 14.05 -3.98
N GLU A 550 -46.19 14.88 -4.33
CA GLU A 550 -46.36 16.24 -4.87
C GLU A 550 -46.58 16.25 -6.40
N GLY A 551 -46.52 15.10 -7.07
CA GLY A 551 -46.81 14.95 -8.49
C GLY A 551 -45.62 15.04 -9.42
N HIS A 552 -44.36 15.03 -8.87
CA HIS A 552 -43.11 15.05 -9.65
C HIS A 552 -42.62 13.66 -10.03
N SER A 553 -42.08 13.56 -11.25
CA SER A 553 -41.53 12.32 -11.81
C SER A 553 -40.00 12.34 -11.76
N VAL A 554 -39.42 12.00 -10.61
CA VAL A 554 -37.98 12.05 -10.37
C VAL A 554 -37.39 10.65 -10.36
N GLY A 555 -36.22 10.47 -11.01
CA GLY A 555 -35.44 9.24 -10.94
C GLY A 555 -34.52 9.21 -9.71
N VAL A 556 -34.18 8.01 -9.22
CA VAL A 556 -33.14 7.80 -8.19
C VAL A 556 -32.13 6.81 -8.70
N LEU A 557 -30.88 7.23 -8.83
CA LEU A 557 -29.73 6.45 -9.29
C LEU A 557 -28.74 6.25 -8.14
N ASN A 558 -28.50 4.99 -7.78
CA ASN A 558 -27.47 4.63 -6.80
C ASN A 558 -26.15 4.38 -7.49
N MET A 559 -25.14 5.19 -7.21
CA MET A 559 -23.79 5.13 -7.76
C MET A 559 -22.83 4.46 -6.77
N ALA A 560 -23.06 3.18 -6.46
CA ALA A 560 -22.23 2.45 -5.47
C ALA A 560 -20.77 2.32 -5.90
N SER A 561 -20.46 2.35 -7.20
CA SER A 561 -19.11 2.39 -7.75
C SER A 561 -18.72 3.85 -8.04
N LEU A 562 -17.79 4.38 -7.24
CA LEU A 562 -17.29 5.76 -7.38
C LEU A 562 -15.99 5.83 -8.18
N LEU A 563 -15.20 4.76 -8.18
CA LEU A 563 -14.04 4.51 -9.01
C LEU A 563 -14.01 3.02 -9.38
N PRO A 564 -14.24 2.68 -10.64
CA PRO A 564 -14.66 3.54 -11.75
C PRO A 564 -16.12 4.05 -11.60
N LEU A 565 -16.40 5.19 -12.25
CA LEU A 565 -17.73 5.80 -12.29
C LEU A 565 -18.54 5.26 -13.48
N ASP A 566 -19.87 5.14 -13.33
CA ASP A 566 -20.77 4.80 -14.44
C ASP A 566 -21.06 6.03 -15.30
N VAL A 567 -20.30 6.17 -16.38
CA VAL A 567 -20.44 7.28 -17.32
C VAL A 567 -21.73 7.19 -18.13
N ASP A 568 -22.14 5.98 -18.53
CA ASP A 568 -23.34 5.78 -19.35
C ASP A 568 -24.61 6.17 -18.59
N SER A 569 -24.72 5.77 -17.32
CA SER A 569 -25.86 6.18 -16.48
C SER A 569 -25.86 7.68 -16.17
N LEU A 570 -24.69 8.34 -16.09
CA LEU A 570 -24.62 9.80 -15.97
C LEU A 570 -25.13 10.50 -17.24
N VAL A 571 -24.79 10.00 -18.40
CA VAL A 571 -25.28 10.53 -19.69
C VAL A 571 -26.79 10.33 -19.79
N GLU A 572 -27.30 9.13 -19.45
CA GLU A 572 -28.74 8.86 -19.41
C GLU A 572 -29.46 9.83 -18.46
N ALA A 573 -28.92 10.05 -17.25
CA ALA A 573 -29.48 11.01 -16.30
C ALA A 573 -29.53 12.45 -16.86
N ALA A 574 -28.48 12.86 -17.58
CA ALA A 574 -28.41 14.17 -18.22
C ALA A 574 -29.41 14.33 -19.39
N GLU A 575 -29.77 13.23 -20.07
CA GLU A 575 -30.80 13.23 -21.12
C GLU A 575 -32.22 13.32 -20.56
N ILE A 576 -32.45 12.87 -19.32
CA ILE A 576 -33.72 13.03 -18.61
C ILE A 576 -33.96 14.50 -18.24
N GLY A 577 -32.93 15.18 -17.69
CA GLY A 577 -33.10 16.58 -17.26
C GLY A 577 -32.10 16.97 -16.15
N PRO A 578 -32.48 17.92 -15.30
CA PRO A 578 -31.66 18.38 -14.17
C PRO A 578 -31.20 17.25 -13.26
N ILE A 579 -29.97 17.37 -12.74
CA ILE A 579 -29.35 16.41 -11.85
C ILE A 579 -29.10 17.03 -10.48
N LEU A 580 -29.52 16.34 -9.41
CA LEU A 580 -29.12 16.64 -8.04
C LEU A 580 -28.24 15.49 -7.52
N THR A 581 -26.97 15.75 -7.19
CA THR A 581 -26.14 14.78 -6.49
C THR A 581 -26.24 14.97 -4.99
N VAL A 582 -26.34 13.86 -4.23
CA VAL A 582 -26.48 13.86 -2.77
C VAL A 582 -25.44 12.91 -2.19
N GLU A 583 -24.53 13.43 -1.36
CA GLU A 583 -23.37 12.68 -0.90
C GLU A 583 -22.94 13.03 0.53
N ASP A 584 -22.61 12.01 1.32
CA ASP A 584 -21.96 12.16 2.63
C ASP A 584 -20.45 12.30 2.45
N HIS A 585 -20.06 13.38 1.81
CA HIS A 585 -18.70 13.69 1.40
C HIS A 585 -18.54 15.20 1.20
N HIS A 586 -17.32 15.70 1.29
CA HIS A 586 -17.01 17.09 0.97
C HIS A 586 -17.45 17.44 -0.45
N VAL A 587 -18.41 18.37 -0.57
CA VAL A 587 -19.11 18.70 -1.82
C VAL A 587 -18.20 19.12 -2.99
N GLN A 588 -16.97 19.58 -2.72
CA GLN A 588 -16.04 20.04 -3.76
C GLN A 588 -15.21 18.91 -4.39
N THR A 589 -15.12 17.74 -3.76
CA THR A 589 -14.20 16.67 -4.20
C THR A 589 -14.87 15.30 -4.36
N GLY A 590 -16.18 15.23 -4.11
CA GLY A 590 -16.95 14.00 -4.14
C GLY A 590 -17.56 13.63 -5.50
N LEU A 591 -18.67 12.90 -5.46
CA LEU A 591 -19.43 12.40 -6.62
C LEU A 591 -19.89 13.53 -7.52
N GLY A 592 -20.50 14.55 -6.94
CA GLY A 592 -21.06 15.67 -7.73
C GLY A 592 -19.99 16.45 -8.49
N ALA A 593 -18.81 16.62 -7.92
CA ALA A 593 -17.66 17.20 -8.61
C ALA A 593 -17.18 16.30 -9.76
N SER A 594 -17.11 14.98 -9.53
CA SER A 594 -16.73 14.00 -10.55
C SER A 594 -17.72 13.96 -11.71
N ALA A 595 -19.02 13.90 -11.40
CA ALA A 595 -20.11 13.93 -12.41
C ALA A 595 -20.07 15.20 -13.25
N SER A 596 -19.86 16.37 -12.63
CA SER A 596 -19.75 17.65 -13.34
C SER A 596 -18.62 17.66 -14.34
N VAL A 597 -17.43 17.15 -13.98
CA VAL A 597 -16.27 17.07 -14.89
C VAL A 597 -16.58 16.14 -16.05
N VAL A 598 -17.06 14.93 -15.80
CA VAL A 598 -17.36 13.92 -16.83
C VAL A 598 -18.40 14.46 -17.83
N LEU A 599 -19.50 15.02 -17.34
CA LEU A 599 -20.55 15.55 -18.20
C LEU A 599 -20.03 16.73 -19.06
N MET A 600 -19.22 17.61 -18.48
CA MET A 600 -18.63 18.74 -19.22
C MET A 600 -17.66 18.26 -20.31
N GLU A 601 -16.79 17.28 -20.01
CA GLU A 601 -15.85 16.71 -20.99
C GLU A 601 -16.59 16.02 -22.16
N LEU A 602 -17.77 15.45 -21.90
CA LEU A 602 -18.63 14.84 -22.91
C LEU A 602 -19.54 15.85 -23.64
N GLY A 603 -19.43 17.15 -23.32
CA GLY A 603 -20.25 18.20 -23.91
C GLY A 603 -21.73 18.14 -23.51
N ARG A 604 -22.05 17.49 -22.38
CA ARG A 604 -23.42 17.38 -21.84
C ARG A 604 -23.69 18.54 -20.88
N VAL A 605 -24.50 19.49 -21.29
CA VAL A 605 -24.85 20.67 -20.51
C VAL A 605 -26.25 20.47 -19.93
N VAL A 606 -26.32 20.29 -18.61
CA VAL A 606 -27.58 20.12 -17.85
C VAL A 606 -27.47 20.88 -16.54
N PRO A 607 -28.57 21.45 -16.00
CA PRO A 607 -28.57 22.02 -14.66
C PRO A 607 -28.16 20.94 -13.66
N LEU A 608 -27.06 21.16 -12.94
CA LEU A 608 -26.56 20.24 -11.94
C LEU A 608 -26.33 20.98 -10.63
N ARG A 609 -26.95 20.48 -9.57
CA ARG A 609 -26.76 20.93 -8.19
C ARG A 609 -26.13 19.82 -7.36
N ARG A 610 -25.27 20.19 -6.43
CA ARG A 610 -24.56 19.27 -5.54
C ARG A 610 -24.98 19.54 -4.10
N LEU A 611 -25.47 18.52 -3.42
CA LEU A 611 -25.65 18.49 -1.97
C LEU A 611 -24.60 17.57 -1.35
N GLY A 612 -23.92 18.07 -0.35
CA GLY A 612 -22.87 17.35 0.36
C GLY A 612 -22.36 18.16 1.54
N VAL A 613 -21.37 17.64 2.24
CA VAL A 613 -20.81 18.30 3.42
C VAL A 613 -20.02 19.54 3.00
N SER A 614 -20.40 20.69 3.52
CA SER A 614 -19.79 21.98 3.21
C SER A 614 -18.82 22.48 4.30
N HIS A 615 -18.95 21.96 5.52
CA HIS A 615 -18.09 22.24 6.66
C HIS A 615 -18.14 21.08 7.65
N TYR A 616 -17.16 20.97 8.55
CA TYR A 616 -17.20 19.97 9.61
C TYR A 616 -18.41 20.22 10.50
N ALA A 617 -19.28 19.20 10.63
CA ALA A 617 -20.43 19.28 11.51
C ALA A 617 -20.02 19.11 12.98
N SER A 618 -20.90 19.47 13.91
CA SER A 618 -20.71 19.26 15.35
C SER A 618 -20.76 17.77 15.73
N SER A 619 -20.65 17.45 17.02
CA SER A 619 -20.98 16.13 17.56
C SER A 619 -22.49 16.04 17.77
N GLY A 620 -23.12 15.00 17.26
CA GLY A 620 -24.57 14.82 17.36
C GLY A 620 -25.02 13.49 16.78
N LYS A 621 -26.32 13.24 16.77
CA LYS A 621 -26.88 12.06 16.11
C LYS A 621 -26.76 12.23 14.59
N PRO A 622 -26.46 11.18 13.83
CA PRO A 622 -26.31 11.26 12.39
C PRO A 622 -27.47 11.99 11.68
N ALA A 623 -28.71 11.71 12.05
CA ALA A 623 -29.87 12.38 11.46
C ALA A 623 -29.90 13.89 11.70
N GLU A 624 -29.46 14.38 12.87
CA GLU A 624 -29.35 15.79 13.19
C GLU A 624 -28.25 16.47 12.37
N LEU A 625 -27.10 15.77 12.19
CA LEU A 625 -25.98 16.26 11.40
C LEU A 625 -26.32 16.32 9.90
N TYR A 626 -27.05 15.34 9.38
CA TYR A 626 -27.54 15.38 8.00
C TYR A 626 -28.54 16.54 7.80
N ALA A 627 -29.46 16.76 8.75
CA ALA A 627 -30.38 17.90 8.67
C ALA A 627 -29.63 19.25 8.73
N GLU A 628 -28.62 19.38 9.57
CA GLU A 628 -27.76 20.59 9.65
C GLU A 628 -27.11 20.92 8.28
N GLN A 629 -26.74 19.91 7.50
CA GLN A 629 -26.12 20.06 6.17
C GLN A 629 -27.14 20.07 5.02
N GLY A 630 -28.47 19.98 5.32
CA GLY A 630 -29.48 19.91 4.29
C GLY A 630 -29.52 18.60 3.50
N LEU A 631 -29.11 17.50 4.15
CA LEU A 631 -28.99 16.15 3.57
C LEU A 631 -30.14 15.20 4.06
N ASP A 632 -31.11 15.72 4.78
CA ASP A 632 -32.36 15.01 5.13
C ASP A 632 -33.33 14.97 3.94
N ALA A 633 -34.32 14.06 4.01
CA ALA A 633 -35.27 13.81 2.91
C ALA A 633 -36.06 15.05 2.48
N ALA A 634 -36.49 15.88 3.43
CA ALA A 634 -37.28 17.10 3.12
C ALA A 634 -36.41 18.13 2.39
N SER A 635 -35.22 18.42 2.91
CA SER A 635 -34.26 19.35 2.30
C SER A 635 -33.81 18.91 0.89
N ILE A 636 -33.65 17.58 0.69
CA ILE A 636 -33.36 17.00 -0.63
C ILE A 636 -34.51 17.23 -1.58
N ALA A 637 -35.76 16.96 -1.16
CA ALA A 637 -36.95 17.16 -1.98
C ALA A 637 -37.15 18.65 -2.38
N ASP A 638 -37.02 19.56 -1.42
CA ASP A 638 -37.07 21.01 -1.67
C ASP A 638 -36.01 21.45 -2.69
N SER A 639 -34.79 20.88 -2.60
CA SER A 639 -33.68 21.19 -3.52
C SER A 639 -33.98 20.72 -4.95
N VAL A 640 -34.68 19.59 -5.13
CA VAL A 640 -35.12 19.10 -6.44
C VAL A 640 -36.20 20.04 -6.99
N THR A 641 -37.22 20.35 -6.19
CA THR A 641 -38.32 21.27 -6.60
C THR A 641 -37.77 22.62 -7.07
N GLN A 642 -36.81 23.19 -6.34
CA GLN A 642 -36.13 24.43 -6.76
C GLN A 642 -35.25 24.27 -8.03
N LEU A 643 -34.82 23.07 -8.35
CA LEU A 643 -33.97 22.81 -9.52
C LEU A 643 -34.80 22.62 -10.80
N ILE A 644 -36.03 22.08 -10.68
CA ILE A 644 -36.94 21.82 -11.80
C ILE A 644 -37.93 22.97 -12.05
N GLY A 645 -38.23 23.80 -11.04
CA GLY A 645 -39.11 24.97 -11.14
C GLY A 645 -38.40 26.23 -11.47
#